data_1ed668fb4d18e145f70701d61435a317
#
_entry.id   1ed668fb4d18e145f70701d61435a317
#
_cell.length_a   1.000
_cell.length_b   1.000
_cell.length_c   1.000
_cell.angle_alpha   90.00
_cell.angle_beta   90.00
_cell.angle_gamma   90.00
#
_symmetry.space_group_name_H-M   'P 1'
#
loop_
_entity.id
_entity.type
_entity.pdbx_description
1 polymer ?
#
loop_
_entity_poly.entity_id
_entity_poly.type
_entity_poly.pdbx_seq_one_letter_code
_entity_poly.pdbx_strand_id
1 'polypeptide(L)'
;MPKQYIKIRGANEHNLKNISVDIPRNELVVLTGLSGSGKSSLAFDTIYAEGQRRYMESLSSYARQFLGQMEKPEVESIEGLSPAISIDQKSTNRNPRSTVGTVTEIYDYMRLLYARIGIPHCPKCGREIHKQTIDQMVDQIMAMPERTKIQLLAPVVRGRKGEHVKVLEQARKSGYMRVRIDGNLYELSEEIKLEKNIKHNIDIIVDRLVVKAGIENRLTDSIETVMSLSNGLMTVDVIGGEPVNFSQSFSCPDCGISIDEVEPRSFSFNNPFGACPECFGLGYKMEFDEDLMIPDKSLSISQGAIVVMGWQSCTDKGSFTRAILDALAEEYHFSLDTPFQDYPKEIHDIIIYGTGGHEVKVRYKSQRGEGIYDVAFEGLIENVNRRYKETFSEASKAEYETYMRITPCPACKGQRLKKESLAVTVGGLNIYQATNMSIVKFKEFMDGLTLTPMQQTIGASILKEIKARISFLIDVGLDYLSLSRATGTLSGGEAQRIRLATQIGSGLVGVAYILDEPSIGLHQRDNDKLLKTLLHLRDLGNSVLVVEHDEDTMRAADCIVDIGPGAGEHGGQIVAVGTAEEIMKNPESITGAYLSGRLQIPVPDQRRTPTGWITVRGAEENNLKKIEVSFPLGVMTCVTGVSGSGKSSLVNEILYKALAKKLNRARTIPGKHKCIEGVEQLDKIIAIDQSPIGRTPRSNPATYTGVFDLIRDLFASTADAKAKGYNKGRFSFNVKGGRCEACSGDGIIKIEMHFLPDVYVPCEVCGGKRYNRETLEVKYKGKSIYDVLDMTVEDALKFFENVPSITRKIQTLYDVGLGYVRLGQPSTELSGGEAQRIKLATELSKRSTGKTIYILDEPTTGLHFADVHKLIEILRRLSDGGNTVVVIEHNLDVIKTADYIIDIGPEGGDKGGTVIAKGTPEEVAESPVSYTGKYVKKYLEQ
;
A
#
# COMPACT_ATOMS: atom_id res chain seq x y z
N MET A 1 38.07 26.75 3.04
CA MET A 1 36.87 27.58 2.86
C MET A 1 36.18 27.69 4.22
N PRO A 2 35.63 28.86 4.62
CA PRO A 2 34.90 28.95 5.88
C PRO A 2 33.73 27.98 5.82
N LYS A 3 33.49 27.18 6.89
CA LYS A 3 32.34 26.31 7.03
C LYS A 3 31.11 27.18 6.79
N GLN A 4 30.31 26.81 5.82
CA GLN A 4 29.02 27.47 5.61
C GLN A 4 28.00 26.83 6.53
N TYR A 5 27.25 27.65 7.26
CA TYR A 5 26.21 27.22 8.17
C TYR A 5 24.83 27.61 7.66
N ILE A 6 23.83 26.76 7.92
CA ILE A 6 22.44 27.16 7.94
C ILE A 6 22.20 27.81 9.28
N LYS A 7 22.02 29.13 9.30
CA LYS A 7 21.82 29.90 10.54
C LYS A 7 20.35 30.15 10.76
N ILE A 8 19.80 29.56 11.79
CA ILE A 8 18.40 29.71 12.21
C ILE A 8 18.35 30.64 13.39
N ARG A 9 17.45 31.63 13.37
CA ARG A 9 17.26 32.57 14.46
C ARG A 9 15.78 32.71 14.76
N GLY A 10 15.45 32.56 16.04
CA GLY A 10 14.10 32.82 16.54
C GLY A 10 13.06 31.84 16.03
N ALA A 11 13.35 30.54 15.87
CA ALA A 11 12.36 29.56 15.47
C ALA A 11 11.39 29.27 16.63
N ASN A 12 10.08 29.44 16.37
CA ASN A 12 9.00 29.36 17.35
C ASN A 12 7.82 28.51 16.89
N GLU A 13 8.06 27.61 15.92
CA GLU A 13 7.01 26.75 15.36
C GLU A 13 6.57 25.70 16.38
N HIS A 14 5.26 25.51 16.56
CA HIS A 14 4.66 24.56 17.50
C HIS A 14 5.17 24.72 18.94
N ASN A 15 6.02 23.76 19.41
CA ASN A 15 6.56 23.76 20.77
C ASN A 15 7.98 24.33 20.87
N LEU A 16 8.55 24.82 19.77
CA LEU A 16 9.88 25.46 19.78
C LEU A 16 9.83 26.76 20.55
N LYS A 17 10.88 27.02 21.36
CA LYS A 17 10.95 28.18 22.28
C LYS A 17 11.94 29.21 21.80
N ASN A 18 11.65 29.87 20.68
CA ASN A 18 12.47 30.94 20.11
C ASN A 18 13.96 30.51 19.95
N ILE A 19 14.16 29.32 19.38
CA ILE A 19 15.48 28.71 19.33
C ILE A 19 16.33 29.33 18.22
N SER A 20 17.64 29.39 18.50
CA SER A 20 18.65 29.79 17.54
C SER A 20 19.75 28.73 17.46
N VAL A 21 20.07 28.27 16.25
CA VAL A 21 21.05 27.22 16.03
C VAL A 21 21.77 27.41 14.71
N ASP A 22 23.06 27.06 14.68
CA ASP A 22 23.91 27.08 13.49
C ASP A 22 24.17 25.61 13.09
N ILE A 23 23.60 25.18 11.98
CA ILE A 23 23.72 23.84 11.43
C ILE A 23 24.75 23.84 10.29
N PRO A 24 25.81 23.01 10.33
CA PRO A 24 26.81 22.96 9.29
C PRO A 24 26.23 22.46 7.96
N ARG A 25 26.68 23.05 6.84
CA ARG A 25 26.27 22.62 5.50
C ARG A 25 27.22 21.56 4.96
N ASN A 26 26.72 20.75 4.03
CA ASN A 26 27.47 19.67 3.37
C ASN A 26 28.03 18.64 4.35
N GLU A 27 27.30 18.44 5.45
CA GLU A 27 27.59 17.49 6.50
C GLU A 27 26.37 16.62 6.76
N LEU A 28 26.59 15.46 7.41
CA LEU A 28 25.51 14.62 7.95
C LEU A 28 25.16 15.12 9.35
N VAL A 29 23.99 15.71 9.50
CA VAL A 29 23.51 16.27 10.77
C VAL A 29 22.34 15.46 11.28
N VAL A 30 22.46 14.98 12.52
CA VAL A 30 21.35 14.25 13.19
C VAL A 30 20.64 15.17 14.17
N LEU A 31 19.32 15.26 14.01
CA LEU A 31 18.41 15.93 14.95
C LEU A 31 17.80 14.84 15.85
N THR A 32 18.11 14.90 17.14
CA THR A 32 17.70 13.88 18.12
C THR A 32 17.02 14.49 19.35
N GLY A 33 16.47 13.65 20.22
CA GLY A 33 15.78 14.04 21.46
C GLY A 33 14.51 13.21 21.70
N LEU A 34 13.84 13.40 22.81
CA LEU A 34 12.63 12.66 23.19
C LEU A 34 11.51 12.79 22.16
N SER A 35 10.59 11.81 22.13
CA SER A 35 9.36 11.93 21.34
C SER A 35 8.56 13.17 21.77
N GLY A 36 8.14 14.02 20.79
CA GLY A 36 7.47 15.30 21.09
C GLY A 36 8.39 16.43 21.57
N SER A 37 9.72 16.31 21.48
CA SER A 37 10.66 17.38 21.90
C SER A 37 10.74 18.56 20.91
N GLY A 38 10.23 18.45 19.69
CA GLY A 38 10.26 19.50 18.66
C GLY A 38 11.20 19.24 17.49
N LYS A 39 11.76 18.03 17.35
CA LYS A 39 12.65 17.64 16.24
C LYS A 39 12.01 17.86 14.86
N SER A 40 10.82 17.32 14.66
CA SER A 40 10.09 17.44 13.40
C SER A 40 9.66 18.88 13.14
N SER A 41 9.31 19.63 14.18
CA SER A 41 8.99 21.07 14.07
C SER A 41 10.17 21.86 13.55
N LEU A 42 11.39 21.56 14.01
CA LEU A 42 12.59 22.20 13.48
C LEU A 42 12.93 21.74 12.07
N ALA A 43 12.94 20.41 11.81
CA ALA A 43 13.35 19.83 10.54
C ALA A 43 12.38 20.13 9.40
N PHE A 44 11.08 19.85 9.61
CA PHE A 44 10.06 19.89 8.56
C PHE A 44 9.27 21.19 8.56
N ASP A 45 8.73 21.58 9.72
CA ASP A 45 7.84 22.74 9.81
C ASP A 45 8.61 24.08 9.75
N THR A 46 9.93 24.06 10.06
CA THR A 46 10.78 25.27 9.99
C THR A 46 11.75 25.22 8.79
N ILE A 47 12.72 24.28 8.78
CA ILE A 47 13.81 24.29 7.77
C ILE A 47 13.27 23.92 6.39
N TYR A 48 12.57 22.80 6.27
CA TYR A 48 12.00 22.34 5.00
C TYR A 48 10.95 23.31 4.48
N ALA A 49 10.01 23.74 5.32
CA ALA A 49 8.93 24.66 4.95
C ALA A 49 9.48 25.97 4.38
N GLU A 50 10.49 26.57 5.03
CA GLU A 50 11.12 27.79 4.53
C GLU A 50 11.92 27.55 3.24
N GLY A 51 12.62 26.42 3.11
CA GLY A 51 13.33 26.06 1.89
C GLY A 51 12.39 25.88 0.70
N GLN A 52 11.28 25.21 0.91
CA GLN A 52 10.22 24.99 -0.07
C GLN A 52 9.55 26.33 -0.44
N ARG A 53 9.22 27.17 0.54
CA ARG A 53 8.63 28.48 0.33
C ARG A 53 9.50 29.36 -0.57
N ARG A 54 10.81 29.47 -0.29
CA ARG A 54 11.77 30.23 -1.11
C ARG A 54 11.90 29.68 -2.52
N TYR A 55 11.90 28.36 -2.68
CA TYR A 55 11.91 27.73 -3.99
C TYR A 55 10.64 28.09 -4.77
N MET A 56 9.48 28.01 -4.15
CA MET A 56 8.20 28.36 -4.74
C MET A 56 8.14 29.87 -5.14
N GLU A 57 8.67 30.75 -4.31
CA GLU A 57 8.74 32.18 -4.63
C GLU A 57 9.64 32.49 -5.84
N SER A 58 10.63 31.65 -6.11
CA SER A 58 11.50 31.79 -7.29
C SER A 58 10.81 31.39 -8.60
N LEU A 59 9.68 30.67 -8.54
CA LEU A 59 8.94 30.23 -9.71
C LEU A 59 8.10 31.36 -10.31
N SER A 60 7.67 31.20 -11.58
CA SER A 60 6.80 32.16 -12.25
C SER A 60 5.47 32.33 -11.51
N SER A 61 4.83 33.52 -11.67
CA SER A 61 3.54 33.79 -11.08
C SER A 61 2.46 32.78 -11.49
N TYR A 62 2.54 32.28 -12.72
CA TYR A 62 1.65 31.25 -13.23
C TYR A 62 1.84 29.92 -12.47
N ALA A 63 3.07 29.47 -12.28
CA ALA A 63 3.35 28.24 -11.52
C ALA A 63 2.89 28.37 -10.05
N ARG A 64 3.07 29.53 -9.43
CA ARG A 64 2.62 29.82 -8.06
C ARG A 64 1.09 29.74 -7.88
N GLN A 65 0.31 30.11 -8.90
CA GLN A 65 -1.16 29.99 -8.85
C GLN A 65 -1.63 28.52 -8.77
N PHE A 66 -0.89 27.58 -9.37
CA PHE A 66 -1.21 26.17 -9.33
C PHE A 66 -0.73 25.46 -8.06
N LEU A 67 0.39 25.90 -7.48
CA LEU A 67 1.03 25.24 -6.36
C LEU A 67 0.58 25.78 -4.98
N GLY A 68 -0.17 26.88 -4.97
CA GLY A 68 -0.65 27.54 -3.75
C GLY A 68 0.42 28.42 -3.08
N GLN A 69 0.00 29.25 -2.14
CA GLN A 69 0.91 30.00 -1.27
C GLN A 69 1.20 29.14 -0.04
N MET A 70 2.46 28.93 0.25
CA MET A 70 2.88 28.32 1.53
C MET A 70 2.97 29.44 2.59
N GLU A 71 2.44 29.16 3.77
CA GLU A 71 2.60 30.06 4.91
C GLU A 71 4.08 30.14 5.31
N LYS A 72 4.50 31.31 5.76
CA LYS A 72 5.85 31.50 6.28
C LYS A 72 5.91 30.86 7.66
N PRO A 73 6.88 29.97 7.93
CA PRO A 73 7.05 29.44 9.26
C PRO A 73 7.36 30.53 10.28
N GLU A 74 6.98 30.29 11.55
CA GLU A 74 7.26 31.20 12.66
C GLU A 74 8.76 31.19 13.00
N VAL A 75 9.54 31.93 12.23
CA VAL A 75 10.99 32.08 12.39
C VAL A 75 11.40 33.52 12.04
N GLU A 76 12.31 34.09 12.81
CA GLU A 76 12.82 35.43 12.52
C GLU A 76 13.60 35.46 11.21
N SER A 77 14.61 34.58 11.09
CA SER A 77 15.42 34.43 9.88
C SER A 77 16.06 33.07 9.75
N ILE A 78 16.22 32.62 8.50
CA ILE A 78 17.08 31.48 8.13
C ILE A 78 18.02 31.94 7.02
N GLU A 79 19.35 31.86 7.25
CA GLU A 79 20.37 32.17 6.28
C GLU A 79 21.10 30.89 5.83
N GLY A 80 21.66 30.88 4.62
CA GLY A 80 22.47 29.80 4.11
C GLY A 80 21.70 28.54 3.69
N LEU A 81 20.37 28.61 3.62
CA LEU A 81 19.53 27.49 3.26
C LEU A 81 19.64 27.16 1.75
N SER A 82 19.93 25.91 1.43
CA SER A 82 19.87 25.34 0.08
C SER A 82 18.42 24.96 -0.30
N PRO A 83 18.13 24.70 -1.60
CA PRO A 83 16.90 24.04 -1.98
C PRO A 83 16.72 22.75 -1.17
N ALA A 84 15.55 22.59 -0.54
CA ALA A 84 15.31 21.51 0.39
C ALA A 84 14.41 20.43 -0.24
N ILE A 85 14.74 19.16 0.02
CA ILE A 85 13.96 17.98 -0.36
C ILE A 85 13.62 17.20 0.90
N SER A 86 12.33 16.96 1.12
CA SER A 86 11.84 16.15 2.23
C SER A 86 11.62 14.70 1.81
N ILE A 87 12.04 13.78 2.66
CA ILE A 87 11.76 12.34 2.55
C ILE A 87 11.11 11.89 3.85
N ASP A 88 9.80 12.13 3.93
CA ASP A 88 8.98 11.82 5.10
C ASP A 88 8.42 10.39 5.08
N GLN A 89 7.91 9.93 6.22
CA GLN A 89 7.31 8.61 6.37
C GLN A 89 5.82 8.57 6.01
N LYS A 90 5.11 9.69 6.07
CA LYS A 90 3.64 9.76 6.11
C LYS A 90 2.93 9.52 4.76
N SER A 91 3.61 9.66 3.63
CA SER A 91 2.97 9.61 2.32
C SER A 91 3.08 8.23 1.63
N THR A 92 2.34 7.24 2.09
CA THR A 92 2.09 6.05 1.27
C THR A 92 1.08 6.40 0.17
N ASN A 93 1.53 6.35 -1.07
CA ASN A 93 0.65 6.56 -2.21
C ASN A 93 -0.37 5.40 -2.28
N ARG A 94 -1.63 5.69 -1.99
CA ARG A 94 -2.73 4.71 -2.01
C ARG A 94 -3.27 4.41 -3.41
N ASN A 95 -2.67 4.99 -4.45
CA ASN A 95 -3.09 4.71 -5.82
C ASN A 95 -2.82 3.23 -6.16
N PRO A 96 -3.84 2.41 -6.46
CA PRO A 96 -3.69 0.98 -6.72
C PRO A 96 -2.89 0.69 -7.99
N ARG A 97 -2.69 1.69 -8.85
CA ARG A 97 -1.89 1.59 -10.07
C ARG A 97 -0.42 1.91 -9.87
N SER A 98 -0.04 2.54 -8.75
CA SER A 98 1.37 2.82 -8.45
C SER A 98 2.11 1.54 -8.04
N THR A 99 3.28 1.33 -8.63
CA THR A 99 4.19 0.22 -8.31
C THR A 99 5.58 0.74 -7.98
N VAL A 100 6.43 -0.09 -7.38
CA VAL A 100 7.83 0.24 -7.15
C VAL A 100 8.50 0.72 -8.45
N GLY A 101 8.29 -0.02 -9.55
CA GLY A 101 8.88 0.33 -10.85
C GLY A 101 8.40 1.68 -11.41
N THR A 102 7.13 2.09 -11.17
CA THR A 102 6.62 3.38 -11.65
C THR A 102 7.11 4.54 -10.79
N VAL A 103 7.24 4.37 -9.48
CA VAL A 103 7.73 5.42 -8.57
C VAL A 103 9.23 5.66 -8.77
N THR A 104 10.00 4.62 -9.07
CA THR A 104 11.44 4.71 -9.34
C THR A 104 11.76 5.08 -10.80
N GLU A 105 10.74 5.30 -11.62
CA GLU A 105 10.86 5.55 -13.07
C GLU A 105 11.49 4.38 -13.87
N ILE A 106 11.93 3.31 -13.21
CA ILE A 106 12.52 2.15 -13.88
C ILE A 106 11.56 1.56 -14.91
N TYR A 107 10.25 1.54 -14.59
CA TYR A 107 9.23 1.02 -15.49
C TYR A 107 9.11 1.84 -16.79
N ASP A 108 9.36 3.14 -16.75
CA ASP A 108 9.35 4.00 -17.95
C ASP A 108 10.51 3.67 -18.86
N TYR A 109 11.69 3.44 -18.32
CA TYR A 109 12.83 2.93 -19.09
C TYR A 109 12.59 1.51 -19.61
N MET A 110 11.93 0.64 -18.83
CA MET A 110 11.55 -0.71 -19.28
C MET A 110 10.57 -0.65 -20.46
N ARG A 111 9.57 0.21 -20.41
CA ARG A 111 8.65 0.41 -21.54
C ARG A 111 9.39 0.85 -22.80
N LEU A 112 10.34 1.76 -22.65
CA LEU A 112 11.16 2.23 -23.76
C LEU A 112 12.06 1.10 -24.29
N LEU A 113 12.70 0.32 -23.42
CA LEU A 113 13.53 -0.82 -23.79
C LEU A 113 12.73 -1.85 -24.60
N TYR A 114 11.58 -2.29 -24.09
CA TYR A 114 10.72 -3.28 -24.75
C TYR A 114 10.17 -2.77 -26.08
N ALA A 115 9.87 -1.47 -26.19
CA ALA A 115 9.41 -0.88 -27.44
C ALA A 115 10.52 -0.78 -28.51
N ARG A 116 11.80 -0.67 -28.11
CA ARG A 116 12.91 -0.43 -29.04
C ARG A 116 13.67 -1.69 -29.43
N ILE A 117 13.87 -2.62 -28.50
CA ILE A 117 14.64 -3.86 -28.77
C ILE A 117 13.81 -5.14 -28.52
N GLY A 118 12.57 -5.01 -28.10
CA GLY A 118 11.69 -6.15 -27.85
C GLY A 118 11.33 -6.90 -29.13
N ILE A 119 11.28 -8.21 -29.02
CA ILE A 119 10.91 -9.13 -30.09
C ILE A 119 9.44 -9.51 -29.92
N PRO A 120 8.53 -9.12 -30.85
CA PRO A 120 7.13 -9.48 -30.76
C PRO A 120 6.89 -10.93 -31.15
N HIS A 121 6.00 -11.57 -30.43
CA HIS A 121 5.54 -12.95 -30.68
C HIS A 121 4.03 -12.99 -30.87
N CYS A 122 3.55 -14.00 -31.55
CA CYS A 122 2.11 -14.20 -31.68
C CYS A 122 1.50 -14.60 -30.32
N PRO A 123 0.49 -13.87 -29.82
CA PRO A 123 -0.13 -14.19 -28.53
C PRO A 123 -0.90 -15.52 -28.52
N LYS A 124 -1.13 -16.13 -29.71
CA LYS A 124 -1.87 -17.39 -29.86
C LYS A 124 -0.93 -18.60 -30.03
N CYS A 125 0.03 -18.52 -30.96
CA CYS A 125 0.93 -19.65 -31.28
C CYS A 125 2.37 -19.47 -30.77
N GLY A 126 2.74 -18.31 -30.23
CA GLY A 126 4.09 -18.03 -29.72
C GLY A 126 5.17 -17.80 -30.77
N ARG A 127 4.83 -17.85 -32.06
CA ARG A 127 5.81 -17.62 -33.14
C ARG A 127 6.30 -16.19 -33.14
N GLU A 128 7.59 -15.99 -33.36
CA GLU A 128 8.21 -14.67 -33.55
C GLU A 128 7.66 -13.97 -34.79
N ILE A 129 7.39 -12.68 -34.66
CA ILE A 129 6.77 -11.86 -35.70
C ILE A 129 7.74 -10.77 -36.11
N HIS A 130 8.07 -10.72 -37.42
CA HIS A 130 8.94 -9.68 -37.99
C HIS A 130 8.16 -8.81 -38.97
N LYS A 131 8.54 -7.55 -39.08
CA LYS A 131 8.17 -6.72 -40.24
C LYS A 131 8.93 -7.22 -41.45
N GLN A 132 8.22 -7.44 -42.56
CA GLN A 132 8.85 -7.79 -43.84
C GLN A 132 8.94 -6.55 -44.71
N THR A 133 10.09 -6.32 -45.32
CA THR A 133 10.23 -5.30 -46.37
C THR A 133 9.68 -5.81 -47.69
N ILE A 134 9.31 -4.90 -48.58
CA ILE A 134 8.81 -5.27 -49.91
C ILE A 134 9.83 -6.14 -50.64
N ASP A 135 11.12 -5.80 -50.58
CA ASP A 135 12.19 -6.60 -51.20
C ASP A 135 12.22 -8.03 -50.65
N GLN A 136 12.09 -8.21 -49.33
CA GLN A 136 12.02 -9.54 -48.72
C GLN A 136 10.81 -10.33 -49.17
N MET A 137 9.68 -9.67 -49.39
CA MET A 137 8.47 -10.33 -49.89
C MET A 137 8.66 -10.76 -51.37
N VAL A 138 9.27 -9.89 -52.16
CA VAL A 138 9.64 -10.20 -53.56
C VAL A 138 10.58 -11.41 -53.60
N ASP A 139 11.64 -11.40 -52.83
CA ASP A 139 12.61 -12.49 -52.76
C ASP A 139 11.95 -13.83 -52.37
N GLN A 140 11.07 -13.81 -51.36
CA GLN A 140 10.33 -15.01 -50.93
C GLN A 140 9.36 -15.53 -52.01
N ILE A 141 8.67 -14.64 -52.73
CA ILE A 141 7.78 -15.03 -53.83
C ILE A 141 8.59 -15.57 -55.01
N MET A 142 9.71 -14.93 -55.32
CA MET A 142 10.59 -15.36 -56.42
C MET A 142 11.31 -16.69 -56.11
N ALA A 143 11.46 -17.05 -54.82
CA ALA A 143 12.00 -18.36 -54.41
C ALA A 143 11.01 -19.52 -54.59
N MET A 144 9.73 -19.24 -54.91
CA MET A 144 8.74 -20.29 -55.24
C MET A 144 9.13 -21.00 -56.56
N PRO A 145 8.66 -22.24 -56.76
CA PRO A 145 8.94 -22.97 -57.99
C PRO A 145 8.56 -22.19 -59.27
N GLU A 146 9.43 -22.26 -60.27
CA GLU A 146 9.19 -21.59 -61.56
C GLU A 146 7.85 -22.06 -62.20
N ARG A 147 7.10 -21.15 -62.83
CA ARG A 147 5.75 -21.32 -63.35
C ARG A 147 4.62 -21.47 -62.31
N THR A 148 4.88 -21.26 -61.01
CA THR A 148 3.81 -21.16 -60.02
C THR A 148 2.88 -20.01 -60.35
N LYS A 149 1.58 -20.27 -60.38
CA LYS A 149 0.53 -19.26 -60.64
C LYS A 149 0.10 -18.69 -59.28
N ILE A 150 0.20 -17.38 -59.14
CA ILE A 150 -0.12 -16.67 -57.88
C ILE A 150 -1.13 -15.55 -58.13
N GLN A 151 -1.92 -15.25 -57.12
CA GLN A 151 -2.78 -14.07 -57.07
C GLN A 151 -2.39 -13.23 -55.85
N LEU A 152 -2.24 -11.92 -56.08
CA LEU A 152 -1.96 -10.97 -55.01
C LEU A 152 -3.28 -10.39 -54.49
N LEU A 153 -3.58 -10.61 -53.25
CA LEU A 153 -4.82 -10.25 -52.58
C LEU A 153 -4.58 -9.17 -51.56
N ALA A 154 -5.37 -8.11 -51.59
CA ALA A 154 -5.39 -7.06 -50.58
C ALA A 154 -6.57 -7.31 -49.62
N PRO A 155 -6.35 -7.78 -48.37
CA PRO A 155 -7.40 -8.00 -47.39
C PRO A 155 -7.87 -6.66 -46.81
N VAL A 156 -9.00 -6.14 -47.28
CA VAL A 156 -9.55 -4.83 -46.90
C VAL A 156 -10.59 -4.92 -45.78
N VAL A 157 -11.24 -6.07 -45.60
CA VAL A 157 -12.15 -6.35 -44.48
C VAL A 157 -11.83 -7.72 -43.90
N ARG A 158 -11.65 -7.80 -42.58
CA ARG A 158 -11.38 -9.03 -41.87
C ARG A 158 -12.33 -9.19 -40.66
N GLY A 159 -13.21 -10.19 -40.75
CA GLY A 159 -14.10 -10.60 -39.66
C GLY A 159 -15.02 -9.51 -39.12
N ARG A 160 -15.42 -8.54 -39.97
CA ARG A 160 -16.31 -7.43 -39.60
C ARG A 160 -17.72 -7.65 -40.08
N LYS A 161 -18.71 -7.37 -39.22
CA LYS A 161 -20.12 -7.35 -39.61
C LYS A 161 -20.43 -6.12 -40.45
N GLY A 162 -21.32 -6.27 -41.43
CA GLY A 162 -21.79 -5.17 -42.28
C GLY A 162 -21.96 -5.56 -43.75
N GLU A 163 -22.70 -4.78 -44.50
CA GLU A 163 -22.91 -4.94 -45.96
C GLU A 163 -21.70 -4.47 -46.79
N HIS A 164 -20.76 -3.72 -46.17
CA HIS A 164 -19.51 -3.23 -46.78
C HIS A 164 -19.63 -2.56 -48.17
N VAL A 165 -20.81 -2.01 -48.49
CA VAL A 165 -21.14 -1.41 -49.82
C VAL A 165 -20.10 -0.36 -50.21
N LYS A 166 -19.70 0.53 -49.30
CA LYS A 166 -18.70 1.59 -49.58
C LYS A 166 -17.35 1.03 -50.02
N VAL A 167 -16.89 -0.06 -49.37
CA VAL A 167 -15.60 -0.71 -49.69
C VAL A 167 -15.66 -1.31 -51.10
N LEU A 168 -16.75 -1.99 -51.44
CA LEU A 168 -16.95 -2.61 -52.75
C LEU A 168 -17.10 -1.54 -53.86
N GLU A 169 -17.85 -0.46 -53.61
CA GLU A 169 -17.94 0.67 -54.54
C GLU A 169 -16.59 1.39 -54.76
N GLN A 170 -15.82 1.55 -53.73
CA GLN A 170 -14.50 2.17 -53.84
C GLN A 170 -13.54 1.29 -54.64
N ALA A 171 -13.53 -0.01 -54.38
CA ALA A 171 -12.77 -0.98 -55.18
C ALA A 171 -13.17 -0.95 -56.67
N ARG A 172 -14.48 -0.87 -56.98
CA ARG A 172 -15.01 -0.73 -58.34
C ARG A 172 -14.55 0.58 -58.99
N LYS A 173 -14.65 1.71 -58.28
CA LYS A 173 -14.21 3.02 -58.79
C LYS A 173 -12.70 3.08 -59.03
N SER A 174 -11.90 2.34 -58.26
CA SER A 174 -10.45 2.23 -58.44
C SER A 174 -10.05 1.28 -59.59
N GLY A 175 -11.02 0.67 -60.30
CA GLY A 175 -10.76 -0.14 -61.48
C GLY A 175 -10.45 -1.62 -61.21
N TYR A 176 -10.64 -2.10 -60.01
CA TYR A 176 -10.47 -3.53 -59.72
C TYR A 176 -11.67 -4.31 -60.25
N MET A 177 -11.39 -5.49 -60.81
CA MET A 177 -12.44 -6.30 -61.46
C MET A 177 -13.01 -7.37 -60.53
N ARG A 178 -12.22 -7.86 -59.55
CA ARG A 178 -12.57 -9.06 -58.76
C ARG A 178 -12.24 -8.91 -57.31
N VAL A 179 -13.10 -9.49 -56.51
CA VAL A 179 -12.92 -9.62 -55.04
C VAL A 179 -13.17 -11.05 -54.62
N ARG A 180 -12.51 -11.48 -53.57
CA ARG A 180 -12.79 -12.74 -52.86
C ARG A 180 -13.53 -12.38 -51.58
N ILE A 181 -14.72 -12.92 -51.39
CA ILE A 181 -15.54 -12.69 -50.18
C ILE A 181 -15.82 -14.04 -49.56
N ASP A 182 -15.41 -14.20 -48.32
CA ASP A 182 -15.57 -15.42 -47.53
C ASP A 182 -15.07 -16.68 -48.27
N GLY A 183 -13.97 -16.54 -49.02
CA GLY A 183 -13.35 -17.58 -49.82
C GLY A 183 -13.90 -17.71 -51.25
N ASN A 184 -15.04 -17.11 -51.56
CA ASN A 184 -15.68 -17.18 -52.90
C ASN A 184 -15.28 -15.98 -53.78
N LEU A 185 -15.07 -16.24 -55.04
CA LEU A 185 -14.71 -15.23 -56.05
C LEU A 185 -15.97 -14.54 -56.60
N TYR A 186 -15.96 -13.21 -56.62
CA TYR A 186 -17.02 -12.37 -57.18
C TYR A 186 -16.44 -11.36 -58.20
N GLU A 187 -17.22 -11.03 -59.23
CA GLU A 187 -16.89 -9.93 -60.13
C GLU A 187 -17.52 -8.62 -59.62
N LEU A 188 -16.73 -7.56 -59.54
CA LEU A 188 -17.21 -6.25 -59.05
C LEU A 188 -18.19 -5.58 -60.02
N SER A 189 -18.33 -6.11 -61.26
CA SER A 189 -19.38 -5.72 -62.22
C SER A 189 -20.77 -6.14 -61.78
N GLU A 190 -20.90 -7.17 -60.97
CA GLU A 190 -22.16 -7.71 -60.45
C GLU A 190 -22.60 -6.98 -59.19
N GLU A 191 -23.89 -7.04 -58.86
CA GLU A 191 -24.44 -6.51 -57.60
C GLU A 191 -24.19 -7.52 -56.48
N ILE A 192 -23.29 -7.19 -55.58
CA ILE A 192 -22.92 -8.04 -54.46
C ILE A 192 -23.70 -7.58 -53.23
N LYS A 193 -24.59 -8.44 -52.70
CA LYS A 193 -25.35 -8.20 -51.45
C LYS A 193 -24.81 -9.06 -50.33
N LEU A 194 -24.33 -8.42 -49.24
CA LEU A 194 -23.80 -9.08 -48.06
C LEU A 194 -24.78 -8.93 -46.91
N GLU A 195 -24.80 -9.92 -46.01
CA GLU A 195 -25.66 -9.91 -44.84
C GLU A 195 -25.07 -9.04 -43.71
N LYS A 196 -25.87 -8.06 -43.28
CA LYS A 196 -25.45 -7.07 -42.26
C LYS A 196 -24.99 -7.67 -40.93
N ASN A 197 -25.56 -8.82 -40.54
CA ASN A 197 -25.33 -9.43 -39.21
C ASN A 197 -24.24 -10.51 -39.19
N ILE A 198 -23.71 -10.88 -40.36
CA ILE A 198 -22.65 -11.88 -40.53
C ILE A 198 -21.29 -11.17 -40.60
N LYS A 199 -20.23 -11.84 -40.10
CA LYS A 199 -18.85 -11.37 -40.24
C LYS A 199 -18.33 -11.77 -41.62
N HIS A 200 -17.84 -10.81 -42.38
CA HIS A 200 -17.28 -11.02 -43.69
C HIS A 200 -15.78 -10.77 -43.74
N ASN A 201 -15.09 -11.49 -44.63
CA ASN A 201 -13.72 -11.24 -45.06
C ASN A 201 -13.76 -10.84 -46.54
N ILE A 202 -13.16 -9.70 -46.90
CA ILE A 202 -13.13 -9.19 -48.26
C ILE A 202 -11.68 -8.93 -48.66
N ASP A 203 -11.22 -9.62 -49.70
CA ASP A 203 -9.90 -9.47 -50.29
C ASP A 203 -10.06 -8.95 -51.72
N ILE A 204 -9.40 -7.84 -52.06
CA ILE A 204 -9.34 -7.32 -53.43
C ILE A 204 -8.23 -8.04 -54.18
N ILE A 205 -8.52 -8.60 -55.35
CA ILE A 205 -7.51 -9.21 -56.22
C ILE A 205 -6.85 -8.10 -57.03
N VAL A 206 -5.56 -7.82 -56.71
CA VAL A 206 -4.82 -6.73 -57.34
C VAL A 206 -4.11 -7.18 -58.59
N ASP A 207 -3.43 -8.33 -58.57
CA ASP A 207 -2.74 -8.86 -59.74
C ASP A 207 -2.73 -10.41 -59.78
N ARG A 208 -2.51 -10.97 -60.96
CA ARG A 208 -2.31 -12.40 -61.20
C ARG A 208 -1.03 -12.59 -61.99
N LEU A 209 -0.10 -13.30 -61.40
CA LEU A 209 1.25 -13.45 -61.92
C LEU A 209 1.62 -14.93 -62.05
N VAL A 210 2.60 -15.19 -62.88
CA VAL A 210 3.28 -16.49 -62.96
C VAL A 210 4.72 -16.26 -62.60
N VAL A 211 5.23 -16.96 -61.57
CA VAL A 211 6.60 -16.84 -61.12
C VAL A 211 7.56 -17.26 -62.22
N LYS A 212 8.37 -16.33 -62.70
CA LYS A 212 9.41 -16.50 -63.70
C LYS A 212 10.46 -15.39 -63.59
N ALA A 213 11.65 -15.60 -64.03
CA ALA A 213 12.66 -14.56 -64.07
C ALA A 213 12.19 -13.34 -64.88
N GLY A 214 12.46 -12.14 -64.37
CA GLY A 214 12.17 -10.83 -64.99
C GLY A 214 10.78 -10.25 -64.68
N ILE A 215 10.06 -10.76 -63.67
CA ILE A 215 8.82 -10.18 -63.18
C ILE A 215 8.99 -9.30 -61.95
N GLU A 216 10.22 -9.18 -61.44
CA GLU A 216 10.54 -8.56 -60.16
C GLU A 216 9.95 -7.14 -60.06
N ASN A 217 10.17 -6.29 -61.07
CA ASN A 217 9.64 -4.92 -61.06
C ASN A 217 8.11 -4.87 -61.00
N ARG A 218 7.44 -5.68 -61.83
CA ARG A 218 5.98 -5.75 -61.81
C ARG A 218 5.43 -6.31 -60.51
N LEU A 219 6.13 -7.29 -59.95
CA LEU A 219 5.77 -7.89 -58.66
C LEU A 219 5.91 -6.83 -57.56
N THR A 220 6.99 -6.04 -57.57
CA THR A 220 7.20 -4.94 -56.60
C THR A 220 6.09 -3.91 -56.66
N ASP A 221 5.73 -3.42 -57.89
CA ASP A 221 4.66 -2.44 -58.09
C ASP A 221 3.30 -2.97 -57.61
N SER A 222 3.03 -4.26 -57.89
CA SER A 222 1.79 -4.90 -57.43
C SER A 222 1.75 -5.09 -55.94
N ILE A 223 2.88 -5.43 -55.27
CA ILE A 223 2.99 -5.54 -53.81
C ILE A 223 2.79 -4.16 -53.18
N GLU A 224 3.41 -3.10 -53.72
CA GLU A 224 3.20 -1.72 -53.18
C GLU A 224 1.73 -1.32 -53.25
N THR A 225 1.06 -1.65 -54.35
CA THR A 225 -0.36 -1.40 -54.51
C THR A 225 -1.21 -2.17 -53.47
N VAL A 226 -0.93 -3.47 -53.29
CA VAL A 226 -1.60 -4.30 -52.27
C VAL A 226 -1.41 -3.72 -50.88
N MET A 227 -0.16 -3.38 -50.52
CA MET A 227 0.19 -2.84 -49.20
C MET A 227 -0.52 -1.51 -48.91
N SER A 228 -0.62 -0.64 -49.89
CA SER A 228 -1.35 0.62 -49.79
C SER A 228 -2.84 0.44 -49.58
N LEU A 229 -3.48 -0.55 -50.26
CA LEU A 229 -4.92 -0.85 -50.13
C LEU A 229 -5.29 -1.51 -48.81
N SER A 230 -4.44 -2.36 -48.31
CA SER A 230 -4.71 -3.26 -47.16
C SER A 230 -4.07 -2.81 -45.84
N ASN A 231 -3.51 -1.59 -45.79
CA ASN A 231 -2.73 -1.09 -44.66
C ASN A 231 -1.57 -2.03 -44.26
N GLY A 232 -0.82 -2.48 -45.30
CA GLY A 232 0.41 -3.26 -45.06
C GLY A 232 0.21 -4.78 -44.95
N LEU A 233 -0.91 -5.32 -45.37
CA LEU A 233 -1.17 -6.76 -45.40
C LEU A 233 -1.32 -7.29 -46.81
N MET A 234 -0.78 -8.47 -47.11
CA MET A 234 -0.92 -9.15 -48.38
C MET A 234 -1.14 -10.64 -48.21
N THR A 235 -2.04 -11.20 -48.96
CA THR A 235 -2.17 -12.65 -49.10
C THR A 235 -1.77 -13.03 -50.53
N VAL A 236 -0.81 -13.90 -50.68
CA VAL A 236 -0.44 -14.52 -51.96
C VAL A 236 -1.16 -15.85 -52.02
N ASP A 237 -2.15 -15.92 -52.88
CA ASP A 237 -2.92 -17.15 -53.11
C ASP A 237 -2.22 -17.96 -54.20
N VAL A 238 -1.68 -19.12 -53.84
CA VAL A 238 -0.99 -20.02 -54.76
C VAL A 238 -2.01 -20.97 -55.36
N ILE A 239 -2.24 -20.87 -56.66
CA ILE A 239 -3.24 -21.69 -57.32
C ILE A 239 -2.85 -23.17 -57.30
N GLY A 240 -3.57 -23.95 -56.49
CA GLY A 240 -3.29 -25.38 -56.26
C GLY A 240 -2.37 -25.65 -55.07
N GLY A 241 -2.06 -24.61 -54.26
CA GLY A 241 -1.30 -24.69 -53.02
C GLY A 241 -1.98 -23.95 -51.86
N GLU A 242 -1.28 -23.82 -50.77
CA GLU A 242 -1.77 -23.03 -49.63
C GLU A 242 -1.44 -21.54 -49.78
N PRO A 243 -2.33 -20.63 -49.37
CA PRO A 243 -2.10 -19.18 -49.41
C PRO A 243 -0.99 -18.78 -48.42
N VAL A 244 -0.09 -17.88 -48.83
CA VAL A 244 0.99 -17.33 -48.01
C VAL A 244 0.64 -15.88 -47.64
N ASN A 245 0.68 -15.59 -46.35
CA ASN A 245 0.41 -14.25 -45.84
C ASN A 245 1.70 -13.49 -45.60
N PHE A 246 1.74 -12.24 -46.07
CA PHE A 246 2.83 -11.29 -45.88
C PHE A 246 2.34 -10.05 -45.14
N SER A 247 3.22 -9.39 -44.43
CA SER A 247 2.85 -8.18 -43.73
C SER A 247 4.03 -7.22 -43.58
N GLN A 248 3.82 -5.95 -43.91
CA GLN A 248 4.68 -4.85 -43.49
C GLN A 248 4.47 -4.48 -42.00
N SER A 249 3.35 -4.88 -41.43
CA SER A 249 3.02 -4.72 -39.99
C SER A 249 3.41 -5.98 -39.22
N PHE A 250 3.43 -5.89 -37.87
CA PHE A 250 3.63 -7.07 -37.05
C PHE A 250 2.40 -8.00 -37.10
N SER A 251 2.34 -8.95 -37.98
CA SER A 251 1.27 -9.94 -38.07
C SER A 251 1.79 -11.36 -38.13
N CYS A 252 1.07 -12.28 -37.46
CA CYS A 252 1.40 -13.70 -37.51
C CYS A 252 0.88 -14.32 -38.82
N PRO A 253 1.74 -14.93 -39.63
CA PRO A 253 1.33 -15.54 -40.86
C PRO A 253 0.35 -16.70 -40.68
N ASP A 254 0.53 -17.48 -39.59
CA ASP A 254 -0.27 -18.70 -39.34
C ASP A 254 -1.62 -18.37 -38.68
N CYS A 255 -1.66 -17.42 -37.75
CA CYS A 255 -2.88 -17.11 -36.98
C CYS A 255 -3.67 -15.93 -37.55
N GLY A 256 -3.11 -15.14 -38.44
CA GLY A 256 -3.74 -13.94 -38.98
C GLY A 256 -3.93 -12.80 -37.96
N ILE A 257 -3.31 -12.90 -36.79
CA ILE A 257 -3.38 -11.87 -35.74
C ILE A 257 -2.37 -10.79 -36.12
N SER A 258 -2.84 -9.54 -36.21
CA SER A 258 -1.99 -8.36 -36.37
C SER A 258 -1.78 -7.71 -35.00
N ILE A 259 -0.54 -7.38 -34.68
CA ILE A 259 -0.18 -6.60 -33.50
C ILE A 259 0.03 -5.16 -33.99
N ASP A 260 -0.59 -4.20 -33.28
CA ASP A 260 -0.34 -2.78 -33.52
C ASP A 260 1.14 -2.45 -33.33
N GLU A 261 1.57 -1.31 -33.89
CA GLU A 261 2.97 -0.88 -33.74
C GLU A 261 3.37 -0.84 -32.27
N VAL A 262 4.51 -1.49 -31.94
CA VAL A 262 4.99 -1.61 -30.59
C VAL A 262 5.62 -0.28 -30.15
N GLU A 263 4.89 0.47 -29.36
CA GLU A 263 5.28 1.77 -28.81
C GLU A 263 5.42 1.70 -27.27
N PRO A 264 6.11 2.62 -26.61
CA PRO A 264 6.20 2.66 -25.16
C PRO A 264 4.83 2.70 -24.45
N ARG A 265 3.79 3.32 -25.09
CA ARG A 265 2.41 3.33 -24.58
C ARG A 265 1.74 1.96 -24.57
N SER A 266 2.17 1.04 -25.43
CA SER A 266 1.66 -0.34 -25.48
C SER A 266 1.99 -1.15 -24.22
N PHE A 267 3.01 -0.74 -23.46
CA PHE A 267 3.41 -1.36 -22.19
C PHE A 267 2.94 -0.58 -20.96
N SER A 268 2.12 0.46 -21.14
CA SER A 268 1.56 1.22 -20.03
C SER A 268 0.25 0.61 -19.55
N PHE A 269 0.21 0.12 -18.33
CA PHE A 269 -1.04 -0.33 -17.72
C PHE A 269 -1.93 0.82 -17.23
N ASN A 270 -1.44 2.07 -17.26
CA ASN A 270 -2.23 3.28 -17.00
C ASN A 270 -2.86 3.87 -18.26
N ASN A 271 -2.56 3.32 -19.43
CA ASN A 271 -3.04 3.79 -20.71
C ASN A 271 -3.95 2.72 -21.36
N PRO A 272 -5.13 3.06 -21.91
CA PRO A 272 -6.03 2.12 -22.55
C PRO A 272 -5.41 1.32 -23.71
N PHE A 273 -4.33 1.84 -24.34
CA PHE A 273 -3.61 1.13 -25.40
C PHE A 273 -2.92 -0.14 -24.89
N GLY A 274 -2.32 -0.11 -23.71
CA GLY A 274 -1.59 -1.24 -23.14
C GLY A 274 -2.33 -1.99 -22.04
N ALA A 275 -3.26 -1.33 -21.34
CA ALA A 275 -3.97 -1.91 -20.21
C ALA A 275 -4.88 -3.06 -20.61
N CYS A 276 -4.96 -4.08 -19.75
CA CYS A 276 -5.95 -5.14 -19.86
C CYS A 276 -7.37 -4.56 -19.89
N PRO A 277 -8.20 -4.89 -20.90
CA PRO A 277 -9.53 -4.28 -21.05
C PRO A 277 -10.53 -4.68 -19.94
N GLU A 278 -10.32 -5.80 -19.26
CA GLU A 278 -11.22 -6.24 -18.19
C GLU A 278 -10.92 -5.59 -16.83
N CYS A 279 -9.65 -5.43 -16.44
CA CYS A 279 -9.27 -4.84 -15.15
C CYS A 279 -8.74 -3.42 -15.29
N PHE A 280 -8.73 -2.85 -16.50
CA PHE A 280 -8.23 -1.49 -16.76
C PHE A 280 -6.83 -1.22 -16.19
N GLY A 281 -5.96 -2.25 -16.22
CA GLY A 281 -4.59 -2.15 -15.75
C GLY A 281 -4.40 -2.37 -14.24
N LEU A 282 -5.43 -2.70 -13.49
CA LEU A 282 -5.32 -3.01 -12.05
C LEU A 282 -4.63 -4.36 -11.79
N GLY A 283 -4.86 -5.34 -12.67
CA GLY A 283 -4.34 -6.70 -12.52
C GLY A 283 -5.20 -7.60 -11.62
N TYR A 284 -6.18 -7.03 -10.93
CA TYR A 284 -7.06 -7.77 -10.03
C TYR A 284 -8.50 -7.26 -10.15
N LYS A 285 -9.42 -8.03 -9.61
CA LYS A 285 -10.81 -7.64 -9.37
C LYS A 285 -11.11 -7.74 -7.88
N MET A 286 -11.96 -6.86 -7.39
CA MET A 286 -12.54 -6.94 -6.07
C MET A 286 -13.93 -7.52 -6.21
N GLU A 287 -14.16 -8.69 -5.64
CA GLU A 287 -15.42 -9.41 -5.73
C GLU A 287 -15.90 -9.79 -4.33
N PHE A 288 -17.21 -9.72 -4.11
CA PHE A 288 -17.77 -10.17 -2.84
C PHE A 288 -17.52 -11.66 -2.65
N ASP A 289 -17.05 -12.00 -1.46
CA ASP A 289 -16.65 -13.35 -1.11
C ASP A 289 -17.65 -13.99 -0.16
N GLU A 290 -18.15 -15.16 -0.53
CA GLU A 290 -19.11 -15.91 0.28
C GLU A 290 -18.59 -16.20 1.68
N ASP A 291 -17.33 -16.61 1.83
CA ASP A 291 -16.75 -16.96 3.13
C ASP A 291 -16.58 -15.75 4.06
N LEU A 292 -16.51 -14.53 3.49
CA LEU A 292 -16.50 -13.29 4.26
C LEU A 292 -17.91 -12.83 4.62
N MET A 293 -18.92 -13.10 3.77
CA MET A 293 -20.31 -12.78 4.03
C MET A 293 -20.98 -13.80 4.96
N ILE A 294 -20.52 -15.07 4.93
CA ILE A 294 -21.01 -16.20 5.74
C ILE A 294 -19.81 -16.91 6.37
N PRO A 295 -19.17 -16.30 7.39
CA PRO A 295 -17.91 -16.77 7.94
C PRO A 295 -18.03 -18.06 8.76
N ASP A 296 -19.20 -18.34 9.32
CA ASP A 296 -19.50 -19.55 10.09
C ASP A 296 -20.68 -20.31 9.45
N LYS A 297 -20.35 -21.24 8.58
CA LYS A 297 -21.31 -22.05 7.85
C LYS A 297 -21.97 -23.15 8.72
N SER A 298 -21.52 -23.36 9.96
CA SER A 298 -22.16 -24.23 10.92
C SER A 298 -23.41 -23.59 11.54
N LEU A 299 -23.57 -22.27 11.43
CA LEU A 299 -24.77 -21.56 11.87
C LEU A 299 -25.84 -21.61 10.79
N SER A 300 -27.09 -21.59 11.23
CA SER A 300 -28.22 -21.39 10.35
C SER A 300 -28.46 -19.90 10.07
N ILE A 301 -29.24 -19.60 9.04
CA ILE A 301 -29.63 -18.21 8.73
C ILE A 301 -30.36 -17.58 9.91
N SER A 302 -31.23 -18.30 10.57
CA SER A 302 -31.96 -17.85 11.78
C SER A 302 -31.01 -17.57 12.96
N GLN A 303 -29.87 -18.23 13.02
CA GLN A 303 -28.81 -18.01 14.03
C GLN A 303 -27.82 -16.91 13.66
N GLY A 304 -27.93 -16.34 12.46
CA GLY A 304 -27.10 -15.24 12.00
C GLY A 304 -25.87 -15.66 11.18
N ALA A 305 -25.96 -16.72 10.40
CA ALA A 305 -24.90 -17.10 9.46
C ALA A 305 -24.52 -15.98 8.51
N ILE A 306 -25.49 -15.19 8.04
CA ILE A 306 -25.26 -14.05 7.13
C ILE A 306 -24.93 -12.80 7.96
N VAL A 307 -23.71 -12.29 7.81
CA VAL A 307 -23.19 -11.17 8.61
C VAL A 307 -23.01 -9.87 7.81
N VAL A 308 -23.28 -9.89 6.51
CA VAL A 308 -23.08 -8.72 5.65
C VAL A 308 -24.10 -7.61 5.96
N MET A 309 -23.62 -6.36 5.88
CA MET A 309 -24.45 -5.19 6.15
C MET A 309 -25.71 -5.16 5.29
N GLY A 310 -26.83 -4.89 5.96
CA GLY A 310 -28.17 -4.88 5.35
C GLY A 310 -28.88 -6.24 5.34
N TRP A 311 -28.19 -7.34 5.66
CA TRP A 311 -28.77 -8.69 5.81
C TRP A 311 -28.67 -9.25 7.23
N GLN A 312 -27.96 -8.57 8.14
CA GLN A 312 -27.83 -8.96 9.56
C GLN A 312 -29.20 -9.05 10.26
N SER A 313 -30.17 -8.26 9.81
CA SER A 313 -31.55 -8.26 10.32
C SER A 313 -32.36 -9.51 9.94
N CYS A 314 -31.84 -10.43 9.14
CA CYS A 314 -32.50 -11.67 8.76
C CYS A 314 -32.79 -12.60 9.97
N THR A 315 -32.13 -12.38 11.11
CA THR A 315 -32.42 -13.04 12.38
C THR A 315 -33.68 -12.52 13.04
N ASP A 316 -34.13 -11.30 12.70
CA ASP A 316 -35.36 -10.69 13.23
C ASP A 316 -36.55 -11.03 12.34
N LYS A 317 -37.55 -11.75 12.90
CA LYS A 317 -38.79 -12.17 12.22
C LYS A 317 -39.62 -10.99 11.71
N GLY A 318 -39.40 -9.78 12.21
CA GLY A 318 -40.10 -8.56 11.78
C GLY A 318 -39.39 -7.82 10.63
N SER A 319 -38.24 -8.27 10.19
CA SER A 319 -37.49 -7.57 9.16
C SER A 319 -37.89 -7.95 7.73
N PHE A 320 -37.76 -7.00 6.78
CA PHE A 320 -38.06 -7.25 5.38
C PHE A 320 -37.11 -8.28 4.75
N THR A 321 -35.85 -8.29 5.16
CA THR A 321 -34.87 -9.29 4.71
C THR A 321 -35.24 -10.70 5.14
N ARG A 322 -35.80 -10.85 6.35
CA ARG A 322 -36.34 -12.12 6.84
C ARG A 322 -37.56 -12.55 6.04
N ALA A 323 -38.47 -11.64 5.75
CA ALA A 323 -39.67 -11.94 4.97
C ALA A 323 -39.30 -12.43 3.55
N ILE A 324 -38.25 -11.91 2.93
CA ILE A 324 -37.73 -12.41 1.63
C ILE A 324 -37.24 -13.86 1.78
N LEU A 325 -36.44 -14.14 2.80
CA LEU A 325 -35.89 -15.49 3.03
C LEU A 325 -36.97 -16.50 3.43
N ASP A 326 -38.00 -16.10 4.22
CA ASP A 326 -39.14 -16.94 4.56
C ASP A 326 -39.96 -17.29 3.29
N ALA A 327 -40.16 -16.33 2.37
CA ALA A 327 -40.84 -16.58 1.09
C ALA A 327 -40.02 -17.54 0.18
N LEU A 328 -38.69 -17.38 0.14
CA LEU A 328 -37.83 -18.33 -0.59
C LEU A 328 -37.88 -19.73 0.05
N ALA A 329 -37.89 -19.80 1.39
CA ALA A 329 -37.95 -21.07 2.11
C ALA A 329 -39.29 -21.81 1.86
N GLU A 330 -40.41 -21.06 1.75
CA GLU A 330 -41.72 -21.60 1.39
C GLU A 330 -41.78 -22.12 -0.06
N GLU A 331 -41.26 -21.31 -1.01
CA GLU A 331 -41.29 -21.63 -2.44
C GLU A 331 -40.40 -22.82 -2.81
N TYR A 332 -39.17 -22.83 -2.26
CA TYR A 332 -38.16 -23.86 -2.57
C TYR A 332 -38.04 -24.97 -1.53
N HIS A 333 -38.95 -25.02 -0.56
CA HIS A 333 -39.11 -26.09 0.44
C HIS A 333 -37.85 -26.36 1.29
N PHE A 334 -37.20 -25.32 1.82
CA PHE A 334 -36.08 -25.47 2.75
C PHE A 334 -36.35 -24.76 4.09
N SER A 335 -35.56 -25.06 5.11
CA SER A 335 -35.69 -24.45 6.43
C SER A 335 -34.55 -23.45 6.69
N LEU A 336 -34.88 -22.26 7.21
CA LEU A 336 -33.86 -21.26 7.62
C LEU A 336 -33.15 -21.66 8.92
N ASP A 337 -33.56 -22.73 9.59
CA ASP A 337 -32.92 -23.26 10.80
C ASP A 337 -31.87 -24.35 10.49
N THR A 338 -31.73 -24.75 9.22
CA THR A 338 -30.70 -25.66 8.75
C THR A 338 -29.34 -24.95 8.74
N PRO A 339 -28.25 -25.57 9.25
CA PRO A 339 -26.89 -25.02 9.10
C PRO A 339 -26.55 -24.71 7.64
N PHE A 340 -25.93 -23.59 7.37
CA PHE A 340 -25.71 -23.13 6.00
C PHE A 340 -24.89 -24.14 5.14
N GLN A 341 -23.96 -24.84 5.75
CA GLN A 341 -23.16 -25.88 5.09
C GLN A 341 -23.95 -27.12 4.66
N ASP A 342 -25.12 -27.35 5.25
CA ASP A 342 -25.95 -28.55 5.03
C ASP A 342 -27.02 -28.32 3.95
N TYR A 343 -27.07 -27.09 3.36
CA TYR A 343 -27.99 -26.86 2.25
C TYR A 343 -27.56 -27.63 0.99
N PRO A 344 -28.54 -28.22 0.25
CA PRO A 344 -28.29 -28.71 -1.10
C PRO A 344 -27.79 -27.60 -2.00
N LYS A 345 -26.95 -27.95 -3.00
CA LYS A 345 -26.32 -26.98 -3.91
C LYS A 345 -27.35 -26.06 -4.58
N GLU A 346 -28.51 -26.55 -4.92
CA GLU A 346 -29.60 -25.78 -5.56
C GLU A 346 -30.08 -24.65 -4.64
N ILE A 347 -30.32 -24.95 -3.36
CA ILE A 347 -30.73 -23.97 -2.36
C ILE A 347 -29.61 -22.98 -2.06
N HIS A 348 -28.37 -23.47 -1.91
CA HIS A 348 -27.20 -22.65 -1.76
C HIS A 348 -27.09 -21.65 -2.91
N ASP A 349 -27.19 -22.09 -4.16
CA ASP A 349 -27.06 -21.25 -5.35
C ASP A 349 -28.18 -20.20 -5.43
N ILE A 350 -29.40 -20.52 -5.02
CA ILE A 350 -30.53 -19.58 -4.95
C ILE A 350 -30.24 -18.48 -3.92
N ILE A 351 -29.71 -18.82 -2.75
CA ILE A 351 -29.41 -17.84 -1.71
C ILE A 351 -28.26 -16.93 -2.16
N ILE A 352 -27.22 -17.48 -2.75
CA ILE A 352 -26.02 -16.74 -3.13
C ILE A 352 -26.19 -15.97 -4.44
N TYR A 353 -26.74 -16.60 -5.50
CA TYR A 353 -26.81 -16.06 -6.86
C TYR A 353 -28.21 -15.67 -7.32
N GLY A 354 -29.24 -16.00 -6.53
CA GLY A 354 -30.62 -15.59 -6.80
C GLY A 354 -31.47 -16.57 -7.58
N THR A 355 -32.72 -16.18 -7.82
CA THR A 355 -33.78 -17.01 -8.44
C THR A 355 -33.74 -16.99 -9.99
N GLY A 356 -32.74 -16.33 -10.61
CA GLY A 356 -32.67 -16.23 -12.08
C GLY A 356 -33.84 -15.45 -12.70
N GLY A 357 -34.48 -14.56 -11.94
CA GLY A 357 -35.61 -13.75 -12.40
C GLY A 357 -36.99 -14.33 -12.03
N HIS A 358 -37.06 -15.49 -11.38
CA HIS A 358 -38.31 -15.99 -10.86
C HIS A 358 -38.80 -15.16 -9.65
N GLU A 359 -40.03 -14.67 -9.73
CA GLU A 359 -40.65 -13.85 -8.68
C GLU A 359 -41.28 -14.69 -7.60
N VAL A 360 -40.98 -14.39 -6.35
CA VAL A 360 -41.58 -14.99 -5.16
C VAL A 360 -42.48 -13.99 -4.44
N LYS A 361 -43.58 -14.45 -3.84
CA LYS A 361 -44.55 -13.59 -3.14
C LYS A 361 -44.10 -13.36 -1.70
N VAL A 362 -43.54 -12.19 -1.42
CA VAL A 362 -43.10 -11.80 -0.09
C VAL A 362 -44.20 -11.13 0.68
N ARG A 363 -44.64 -11.73 1.79
CA ARG A 363 -45.62 -11.15 2.73
C ARG A 363 -44.84 -10.41 3.81
N TYR A 364 -45.02 -9.11 3.90
CA TYR A 364 -44.37 -8.29 4.90
C TYR A 364 -45.36 -7.43 5.68
N LYS A 365 -45.28 -7.50 7.01
CA LYS A 365 -46.07 -6.71 7.93
C LYS A 365 -45.17 -5.66 8.58
N SER A 366 -45.41 -4.39 8.26
CA SER A 366 -44.75 -3.25 8.88
C SER A 366 -45.65 -2.53 9.87
N GLN A 367 -45.08 -1.57 10.61
CA GLN A 367 -45.90 -0.68 11.48
C GLN A 367 -46.92 0.16 10.69
N ARG A 368 -46.78 0.28 9.37
CA ARG A 368 -47.64 1.07 8.46
C ARG A 368 -48.69 0.22 7.72
N GLY A 369 -48.71 -1.09 7.91
CA GLY A 369 -49.63 -2.00 7.25
C GLY A 369 -48.96 -3.31 6.78
N GLU A 370 -49.81 -4.22 6.29
CA GLU A 370 -49.41 -5.50 5.71
C GLU A 370 -49.48 -5.40 4.17
N GLY A 371 -48.48 -5.92 3.46
CA GLY A 371 -48.41 -5.91 1.99
C GLY A 371 -47.86 -7.21 1.44
N ILE A 372 -48.22 -7.51 0.19
CA ILE A 372 -47.67 -8.61 -0.58
C ILE A 372 -46.89 -7.99 -1.72
N TYR A 373 -45.66 -8.42 -1.89
CA TYR A 373 -44.74 -7.91 -2.92
C TYR A 373 -44.22 -9.07 -3.76
N ASP A 374 -44.29 -8.96 -5.05
CA ASP A 374 -43.62 -9.88 -5.96
C ASP A 374 -42.15 -9.46 -6.10
N VAL A 375 -41.21 -10.32 -5.67
CA VAL A 375 -39.78 -10.02 -5.61
C VAL A 375 -39.01 -11.10 -6.36
N ALA A 376 -38.31 -10.71 -7.43
CA ALA A 376 -37.29 -11.55 -8.05
C ALA A 376 -36.01 -11.39 -7.23
N PHE A 377 -35.68 -12.40 -6.43
CA PHE A 377 -34.49 -12.32 -5.57
C PHE A 377 -33.22 -12.43 -6.39
N GLU A 378 -32.42 -11.36 -6.38
CA GLU A 378 -31.18 -11.23 -7.17
C GLU A 378 -29.98 -12.01 -6.60
N GLY A 379 -30.15 -12.64 -5.43
CA GLY A 379 -29.07 -13.30 -4.70
C GLY A 379 -28.30 -12.37 -3.78
N LEU A 380 -27.63 -12.96 -2.80
CA LEU A 380 -26.90 -12.20 -1.78
C LEU A 380 -25.78 -11.37 -2.39
N ILE A 381 -24.97 -11.95 -3.30
CA ILE A 381 -23.84 -11.28 -3.94
C ILE A 381 -24.26 -10.06 -4.76
N GLU A 382 -25.25 -10.24 -5.66
CA GLU A 382 -25.71 -9.14 -6.52
C GLU A 382 -26.41 -8.05 -5.72
N ASN A 383 -27.22 -8.42 -4.70
CA ASN A 383 -27.86 -7.44 -3.83
C ASN A 383 -26.85 -6.56 -3.11
N VAL A 384 -25.80 -7.17 -2.53
CA VAL A 384 -24.75 -6.45 -1.83
C VAL A 384 -23.93 -5.59 -2.82
N ASN A 385 -23.64 -6.11 -4.01
CA ASN A 385 -22.93 -5.39 -5.07
C ASN A 385 -23.71 -4.14 -5.55
N ARG A 386 -25.02 -4.27 -5.73
CA ARG A 386 -25.89 -3.14 -6.07
C ARG A 386 -25.89 -2.08 -4.95
N ARG A 387 -26.06 -2.50 -3.69
CA ARG A 387 -26.01 -1.58 -2.53
C ARG A 387 -24.67 -0.86 -2.40
N TYR A 388 -23.56 -1.54 -2.66
CA TYR A 388 -22.21 -0.95 -2.67
C TYR A 388 -22.07 0.13 -3.75
N LYS A 389 -22.62 -0.11 -4.95
CA LYS A 389 -22.62 0.87 -6.04
C LYS A 389 -23.52 2.07 -5.80
N GLU A 390 -24.66 1.86 -5.16
CA GLU A 390 -25.68 2.90 -4.92
C GLU A 390 -25.40 3.76 -3.68
N THR A 391 -24.57 3.30 -2.74
CA THR A 391 -24.31 4.07 -1.52
C THR A 391 -23.36 5.23 -1.76
N PHE A 392 -23.71 6.41 -1.23
CA PHE A 392 -22.86 7.60 -1.23
C PHE A 392 -22.04 7.75 0.06
N SER A 393 -22.25 6.88 1.05
CA SER A 393 -21.56 6.91 2.33
C SER A 393 -20.21 6.19 2.24
N GLU A 394 -19.12 6.92 2.39
CA GLU A 394 -17.78 6.34 2.42
C GLU A 394 -17.60 5.31 3.57
N ALA A 395 -18.26 5.52 4.70
CA ALA A 395 -18.26 4.57 5.80
C ALA A 395 -18.94 3.25 5.41
N SER A 396 -20.08 3.33 4.72
CA SER A 396 -20.78 2.14 4.22
C SER A 396 -20.01 1.43 3.12
N LYS A 397 -19.36 2.17 2.21
CA LYS A 397 -18.47 1.56 1.20
C LYS A 397 -17.33 0.81 1.86
N ALA A 398 -16.66 1.43 2.83
CA ALA A 398 -15.56 0.80 3.56
C ALA A 398 -16.02 -0.46 4.32
N GLU A 399 -17.24 -0.48 4.86
CA GLU A 399 -17.81 -1.67 5.48
C GLU A 399 -18.07 -2.78 4.45
N TYR A 400 -18.67 -2.46 3.28
CA TYR A 400 -18.88 -3.44 2.21
C TYR A 400 -17.55 -4.00 1.67
N GLU A 401 -16.51 -3.20 1.55
CA GLU A 401 -15.18 -3.64 1.10
C GLU A 401 -14.56 -4.69 2.02
N THR A 402 -14.97 -4.76 3.31
CA THR A 402 -14.51 -5.80 4.23
C THR A 402 -15.01 -7.20 3.86
N TYR A 403 -16.05 -7.30 3.03
CA TYR A 403 -16.62 -8.55 2.52
C TYR A 403 -16.12 -8.91 1.11
N MET A 404 -15.15 -8.14 0.58
CA MET A 404 -14.58 -8.39 -0.73
C MET A 404 -13.23 -9.10 -0.64
N ARG A 405 -12.98 -9.97 -1.60
CA ARG A 405 -11.67 -10.58 -1.84
C ARG A 405 -11.04 -9.99 -3.09
N ILE A 406 -9.75 -9.78 -3.03
CA ILE A 406 -8.94 -9.39 -4.19
C ILE A 406 -8.52 -10.67 -4.91
N THR A 407 -9.00 -10.87 -6.13
CA THR A 407 -8.66 -12.00 -6.98
C THR A 407 -7.88 -11.54 -8.22
N PRO A 408 -6.87 -12.30 -8.69
CA PRO A 408 -6.21 -11.96 -9.95
C PRO A 408 -7.22 -11.87 -11.10
N CYS A 409 -7.09 -10.85 -11.93
CA CYS A 409 -7.97 -10.70 -13.10
C CYS A 409 -7.91 -11.96 -13.99
N PRO A 410 -9.04 -12.57 -14.34
CA PRO A 410 -9.06 -13.82 -15.12
C PRO A 410 -8.48 -13.66 -16.53
N ALA A 411 -8.61 -12.49 -17.16
CA ALA A 411 -8.12 -12.23 -18.50
C ALA A 411 -6.59 -12.08 -18.57
N CYS A 412 -6.01 -11.26 -17.69
CA CYS A 412 -4.56 -11.01 -17.67
C CYS A 412 -3.80 -11.79 -16.59
N LYS A 413 -4.49 -12.56 -15.74
CA LYS A 413 -3.89 -13.37 -14.66
C LYS A 413 -2.95 -12.55 -13.76
N GLY A 414 -3.33 -11.31 -13.45
CA GLY A 414 -2.53 -10.40 -12.64
C GLY A 414 -1.50 -9.55 -13.41
N GLN A 415 -1.30 -9.78 -14.70
CA GLN A 415 -0.22 -9.14 -15.47
C GLN A 415 -0.52 -7.72 -15.95
N ARG A 416 -1.72 -7.18 -15.71
CA ARG A 416 -2.17 -5.79 -15.95
C ARG A 416 -2.25 -5.36 -17.43
N LEU A 417 -1.54 -6.00 -18.34
CA LEU A 417 -1.41 -5.61 -19.75
C LEU A 417 -2.26 -6.50 -20.69
N LYS A 418 -2.44 -6.03 -21.93
CA LYS A 418 -3.03 -6.79 -23.01
C LYS A 418 -2.14 -7.97 -23.41
N LYS A 419 -2.73 -9.02 -23.99
CA LYS A 419 -2.01 -10.21 -24.44
C LYS A 419 -0.96 -9.90 -25.51
N GLU A 420 -1.26 -8.95 -26.39
CA GLU A 420 -0.36 -8.48 -27.46
C GLU A 420 0.89 -7.82 -26.86
N SER A 421 0.73 -6.98 -25.86
CA SER A 421 1.85 -6.34 -25.15
C SER A 421 2.70 -7.35 -24.36
N LEU A 422 2.05 -8.35 -23.77
CA LEU A 422 2.73 -9.43 -23.04
C LEU A 422 3.43 -10.42 -23.99
N ALA A 423 3.09 -10.43 -25.25
CA ALA A 423 3.74 -11.27 -26.28
C ALA A 423 5.06 -10.68 -26.79
N VAL A 424 5.45 -9.48 -26.33
CA VAL A 424 6.76 -8.89 -26.67
C VAL A 424 7.77 -9.27 -25.60
N THR A 425 8.94 -9.80 -26.01
CA THR A 425 9.97 -10.27 -25.08
C THR A 425 11.33 -9.59 -25.32
N VAL A 426 12.09 -9.45 -24.25
CA VAL A 426 13.50 -9.09 -24.24
C VAL A 426 14.24 -10.17 -23.46
N GLY A 427 15.27 -10.77 -24.03
CA GLY A 427 15.97 -11.90 -23.39
C GLY A 427 15.03 -13.09 -23.06
N GLY A 428 13.97 -13.30 -23.85
CA GLY A 428 12.99 -14.38 -23.66
C GLY A 428 11.92 -14.12 -22.63
N LEU A 429 11.93 -12.97 -21.93
CA LEU A 429 10.94 -12.62 -20.90
C LEU A 429 10.08 -11.44 -21.33
N ASN A 430 8.78 -11.48 -21.01
CA ASN A 430 7.92 -10.33 -21.18
C ASN A 430 8.15 -9.30 -20.03
N ILE A 431 7.65 -8.08 -20.23
CA ILE A 431 7.87 -6.99 -19.28
C ILE A 431 7.34 -7.29 -17.87
N TYR A 432 6.23 -8.00 -17.73
CA TYR A 432 5.70 -8.38 -16.43
C TYR A 432 6.57 -9.43 -15.75
N GLN A 433 6.99 -10.47 -16.46
CA GLN A 433 7.88 -11.51 -15.94
C GLN A 433 9.19 -10.91 -15.43
N ALA A 434 9.78 -10.00 -16.21
CA ALA A 434 11.00 -9.30 -15.81
C ALA A 434 10.78 -8.42 -14.57
N THR A 435 9.72 -7.61 -14.53
CA THR A 435 9.44 -6.70 -13.40
C THR A 435 8.90 -7.39 -12.16
N ASN A 436 8.41 -8.63 -12.27
CA ASN A 436 7.89 -9.41 -11.14
C ASN A 436 8.97 -10.19 -10.39
N MET A 437 10.18 -10.25 -10.91
CA MET A 437 11.34 -10.80 -10.21
C MET A 437 11.75 -9.93 -9.02
N SER A 438 12.45 -10.51 -8.05
CA SER A 438 13.17 -9.71 -7.05
C SER A 438 14.24 -8.85 -7.75
N ILE A 439 14.50 -7.69 -7.15
CA ILE A 439 15.45 -6.70 -7.70
C ILE A 439 16.83 -7.33 -7.95
N VAL A 440 17.29 -8.24 -7.09
CA VAL A 440 18.54 -8.99 -7.30
C VAL A 440 18.49 -9.83 -8.57
N LYS A 441 17.44 -10.66 -8.74
CA LYS A 441 17.28 -11.49 -9.94
C LYS A 441 17.09 -10.64 -11.19
N PHE A 442 16.40 -9.52 -11.05
CA PHE A 442 16.21 -8.58 -12.15
C PHE A 442 17.55 -7.96 -12.58
N LYS A 443 18.43 -7.61 -11.62
CA LYS A 443 19.78 -7.15 -11.92
C LYS A 443 20.59 -8.25 -12.65
N GLU A 444 20.59 -9.47 -12.13
CA GLU A 444 21.27 -10.62 -12.76
C GLU A 444 20.75 -10.84 -14.18
N PHE A 445 19.44 -10.75 -14.41
CA PHE A 445 18.84 -10.83 -15.74
C PHE A 445 19.32 -9.70 -16.66
N MET A 446 19.35 -8.44 -16.19
CA MET A 446 19.81 -7.29 -16.99
C MET A 446 21.32 -7.35 -17.29
N ASP A 447 22.12 -7.93 -16.42
CA ASP A 447 23.54 -8.11 -16.62
C ASP A 447 23.85 -9.27 -17.56
N GLY A 448 23.01 -10.31 -17.57
CA GLY A 448 23.12 -11.50 -18.42
C GLY A 448 22.50 -11.38 -19.81
N LEU A 449 21.93 -10.22 -20.19
CA LEU A 449 21.30 -10.03 -21.49
C LEU A 449 22.31 -10.17 -22.64
N THR A 450 22.08 -11.14 -23.52
CA THR A 450 22.80 -11.29 -24.78
C THR A 450 22.04 -10.54 -25.88
N LEU A 451 22.61 -9.43 -26.35
CA LEU A 451 22.00 -8.55 -27.33
C LEU A 451 22.77 -8.59 -28.63
N THR A 452 22.05 -8.47 -29.76
CA THR A 452 22.70 -8.26 -31.05
C THR A 452 23.41 -6.89 -31.09
N PRO A 453 24.42 -6.69 -31.97
CA PRO A 453 25.12 -5.38 -32.06
C PRO A 453 24.15 -4.20 -32.26
N MET A 454 23.08 -4.38 -33.04
CA MET A 454 22.05 -3.37 -33.26
C MET A 454 21.27 -3.08 -31.99
N GLN A 455 20.79 -4.12 -31.29
CA GLN A 455 20.07 -3.99 -30.03
C GLN A 455 20.94 -3.36 -28.93
N GLN A 456 22.22 -3.68 -28.93
CA GLN A 456 23.20 -3.10 -28.00
C GLN A 456 23.38 -1.60 -28.25
N THR A 457 23.51 -1.18 -29.52
CA THR A 457 23.63 0.25 -29.86
C THR A 457 22.37 1.04 -29.45
N ILE A 458 21.16 0.49 -29.67
CA ILE A 458 19.90 1.14 -29.35
C ILE A 458 19.64 1.14 -27.83
N GLY A 459 19.93 0.02 -27.16
CA GLY A 459 19.58 -0.20 -25.75
C GLY A 459 20.62 0.30 -24.74
N ALA A 460 21.85 0.61 -25.14
CA ALA A 460 22.96 0.87 -24.22
C ALA A 460 22.67 1.98 -23.19
N SER A 461 22.14 3.13 -23.65
CA SER A 461 21.81 4.25 -22.77
C SER A 461 20.67 3.92 -21.81
N ILE A 462 19.65 3.21 -22.30
CA ILE A 462 18.48 2.80 -21.50
C ILE A 462 18.90 1.80 -20.43
N LEU A 463 19.70 0.79 -20.81
CA LEU A 463 20.22 -0.22 -19.87
C LEU A 463 21.13 0.39 -18.80
N LYS A 464 21.93 1.38 -19.15
CA LYS A 464 22.77 2.12 -18.19
C LYS A 464 21.91 2.78 -17.11
N GLU A 465 20.84 3.47 -17.50
CA GLU A 465 19.90 4.12 -16.57
C GLU A 465 19.15 3.11 -15.69
N ILE A 466 18.67 2.01 -16.28
CA ILE A 466 18.01 0.94 -15.52
C ILE A 466 18.96 0.37 -14.47
N LYS A 467 20.20 0.00 -14.87
CA LYS A 467 21.20 -0.59 -13.98
C LYS A 467 21.60 0.36 -12.84
N ALA A 468 21.76 1.65 -13.12
CA ALA A 468 22.05 2.65 -12.10
C ALA A 468 20.94 2.72 -11.04
N ARG A 469 19.69 2.84 -11.46
CA ARG A 469 18.53 2.93 -10.54
C ARG A 469 18.32 1.64 -9.73
N ILE A 470 18.56 0.48 -10.34
CA ILE A 470 18.51 -0.81 -9.62
C ILE A 470 19.59 -0.86 -8.53
N SER A 471 20.79 -0.40 -8.83
CA SER A 471 21.88 -0.39 -7.84
C SER A 471 21.52 0.46 -6.63
N PHE A 472 20.90 1.62 -6.82
CA PHE A 472 20.42 2.43 -5.69
C PHE A 472 19.37 1.74 -4.82
N LEU A 473 18.45 0.97 -5.42
CA LEU A 473 17.48 0.19 -4.64
C LEU A 473 18.17 -0.91 -3.82
N ILE A 474 19.22 -1.53 -4.33
CA ILE A 474 20.02 -2.52 -3.62
C ILE A 474 20.81 -1.87 -2.47
N ASP A 475 21.39 -0.69 -2.74
CA ASP A 475 22.20 0.04 -1.76
C ASP A 475 21.40 0.50 -0.54
N VAL A 476 20.10 0.78 -0.72
CA VAL A 476 19.18 1.09 0.40
C VAL A 476 18.53 -0.15 1.02
N GLY A 477 18.98 -1.38 0.66
CA GLY A 477 18.50 -2.63 1.27
C GLY A 477 17.12 -3.09 0.80
N LEU A 478 16.70 -2.75 -0.42
CA LEU A 478 15.40 -3.16 -1.00
C LEU A 478 15.55 -4.25 -2.08
N ASP A 479 16.59 -5.02 -2.01
CA ASP A 479 16.99 -6.05 -2.97
C ASP A 479 15.96 -7.19 -3.11
N TYR A 480 15.16 -7.45 -2.07
CA TYR A 480 14.13 -8.48 -2.02
C TYR A 480 12.79 -8.07 -2.67
N LEU A 481 12.54 -6.78 -2.90
CA LEU A 481 11.31 -6.31 -3.54
C LEU A 481 11.25 -6.67 -5.03
N SER A 482 10.06 -6.60 -5.60
CA SER A 482 9.86 -6.64 -7.06
C SER A 482 9.38 -5.29 -7.58
N LEU A 483 9.72 -4.96 -8.82
CA LEU A 483 9.30 -3.71 -9.46
C LEU A 483 7.78 -3.65 -9.69
N SER A 484 7.12 -4.82 -9.82
CA SER A 484 5.66 -4.93 -9.99
C SER A 484 4.87 -4.75 -8.69
N ARG A 485 5.54 -4.75 -7.52
CA ARG A 485 4.87 -4.64 -6.22
C ARG A 485 4.13 -3.31 -6.09
N ALA A 486 2.86 -3.37 -5.71
CA ALA A 486 2.02 -2.19 -5.53
C ALA A 486 2.50 -1.36 -4.33
N THR A 487 2.58 -0.03 -4.49
CA THR A 487 3.06 0.88 -3.43
C THR A 487 2.20 0.87 -2.18
N GLY A 488 0.88 0.62 -2.32
CA GLY A 488 -0.03 0.49 -1.18
C GLY A 488 0.22 -0.72 -0.27
N THR A 489 1.07 -1.68 -0.70
CA THR A 489 1.46 -2.87 0.08
C THR A 489 2.81 -2.72 0.78
N LEU A 490 3.47 -1.59 0.59
CA LEU A 490 4.77 -1.31 1.19
C LEU A 490 4.61 -0.84 2.64
N SER A 491 5.56 -1.20 3.47
CA SER A 491 5.71 -0.57 4.78
C SER A 491 6.14 0.90 4.63
N GLY A 492 5.95 1.71 5.68
CA GLY A 492 6.38 3.11 5.69
C GLY A 492 7.86 3.26 5.37
N GLY A 493 8.71 2.45 6.00
CA GLY A 493 10.15 2.45 5.75
C GLY A 493 10.55 1.99 4.35
N GLU A 494 9.87 0.98 3.77
CA GLU A 494 10.10 0.58 2.37
C GLU A 494 9.78 1.72 1.40
N ALA A 495 8.63 2.39 1.58
CA ALA A 495 8.22 3.51 0.73
C ALA A 495 9.19 4.69 0.83
N GLN A 496 9.67 4.99 2.02
CA GLN A 496 10.66 6.05 2.27
C GLN A 496 12.00 5.75 1.59
N ARG A 497 12.51 4.52 1.72
CA ARG A 497 13.76 4.11 1.06
C ARG A 497 13.66 4.09 -0.46
N ILE A 498 12.50 3.75 -1.02
CA ILE A 498 12.27 3.88 -2.47
C ILE A 498 12.41 5.34 -2.90
N ARG A 499 11.83 6.28 -2.15
CA ARG A 499 11.98 7.72 -2.45
C ARG A 499 13.42 8.17 -2.31
N LEU A 500 14.12 7.72 -1.28
CA LEU A 500 15.55 8.01 -1.09
C LEU A 500 16.35 7.50 -2.29
N ALA A 501 16.18 6.25 -2.71
CA ALA A 501 16.86 5.68 -3.88
C ALA A 501 16.57 6.47 -5.17
N THR A 502 15.31 6.93 -5.36
CA THR A 502 14.91 7.75 -6.51
C THR A 502 15.61 9.10 -6.49
N GLN A 503 15.71 9.75 -5.32
CA GLN A 503 16.39 11.05 -5.19
C GLN A 503 17.91 10.96 -5.40
N ILE A 504 18.54 9.90 -4.91
CA ILE A 504 19.97 9.62 -5.18
C ILE A 504 20.20 9.47 -6.69
N GLY A 505 19.30 8.74 -7.36
CA GLY A 505 19.31 8.55 -8.80
C GLY A 505 19.16 9.83 -9.62
N SER A 506 18.64 10.91 -9.03
CA SER A 506 18.54 12.22 -9.70
C SER A 506 19.88 12.94 -9.84
N GLY A 507 20.89 12.55 -9.05
CA GLY A 507 22.24 13.15 -9.09
C GLY A 507 22.32 14.62 -8.69
N LEU A 508 21.34 15.11 -7.91
CA LEU A 508 21.31 16.51 -7.45
C LEU A 508 22.43 16.78 -6.46
N VAL A 509 23.07 17.94 -6.60
CA VAL A 509 24.19 18.42 -5.78
C VAL A 509 23.85 19.81 -5.22
N GLY A 510 24.32 20.08 -4.00
CA GLY A 510 24.08 21.35 -3.32
C GLY A 510 22.69 21.52 -2.75
N VAL A 511 22.00 20.41 -2.52
CA VAL A 511 20.64 20.32 -1.97
C VAL A 511 20.70 19.99 -0.46
N ALA A 512 19.68 20.41 0.28
CA ALA A 512 19.46 19.98 1.65
C ALA A 512 18.43 18.83 1.66
N TYR A 513 18.87 17.60 1.94
CA TYR A 513 18.00 16.47 2.16
C TYR A 513 17.55 16.41 3.62
N ILE A 514 16.26 16.34 3.85
CA ILE A 514 15.67 16.26 5.19
C ILE A 514 14.89 14.95 5.29
N LEU A 515 15.37 14.04 6.14
CA LEU A 515 14.85 12.69 6.28
C LEU A 515 14.24 12.47 7.67
N ASP A 516 13.10 11.79 7.70
CA ASP A 516 12.38 11.44 8.94
C ASP A 516 12.59 9.96 9.25
N GLU A 517 13.43 9.65 10.22
CA GLU A 517 13.70 8.30 10.74
C GLU A 517 13.93 7.24 9.64
N PRO A 518 14.92 7.41 8.75
CA PRO A 518 15.11 6.50 7.62
C PRO A 518 15.55 5.09 8.01
N SER A 519 16.05 4.87 9.22
CA SER A 519 16.44 3.55 9.76
C SER A 519 15.25 2.68 10.19
N ILE A 520 14.05 3.24 10.14
CA ILE A 520 12.83 2.59 10.67
C ILE A 520 12.57 1.22 10.02
N GLY A 521 12.27 0.20 10.86
CA GLY A 521 11.98 -1.16 10.41
C GLY A 521 13.16 -1.88 9.74
N LEU A 522 14.38 -1.37 9.92
CA LEU A 522 15.60 -2.00 9.42
C LEU A 522 16.24 -2.91 10.45
N HIS A 523 16.66 -4.07 9.96
CA HIS A 523 17.65 -4.87 10.70
C HIS A 523 19.00 -4.13 10.69
N GLN A 524 19.82 -4.29 11.74
CA GLN A 524 21.09 -3.59 11.90
C GLN A 524 22.02 -3.75 10.68
N ARG A 525 22.07 -4.93 10.07
CA ARG A 525 22.80 -5.18 8.82
C ARG A 525 22.37 -4.27 7.65
N ASP A 526 21.06 -4.02 7.54
CA ASP A 526 20.51 -3.20 6.46
C ASP A 526 20.67 -1.70 6.79
N ASN A 527 20.72 -1.34 8.07
CA ASN A 527 21.04 0.00 8.55
C ASN A 527 22.46 0.42 8.16
N ASP A 528 23.44 -0.50 8.24
CA ASP A 528 24.82 -0.24 7.78
C ASP A 528 24.87 0.17 6.29
N LYS A 529 24.01 -0.41 5.43
CA LYS A 529 23.91 -0.04 4.00
C LYS A 529 23.28 1.34 3.84
N LEU A 530 22.21 1.61 4.56
CA LEU A 530 21.57 2.93 4.56
C LEU A 530 22.56 4.03 4.98
N LEU A 531 23.28 3.82 6.06
CA LEU A 531 24.26 4.77 6.56
C LEU A 531 25.34 5.11 5.51
N LYS A 532 25.88 4.10 4.82
CA LYS A 532 26.82 4.31 3.70
C LYS A 532 26.18 5.16 2.60
N THR A 533 24.91 4.97 2.34
CA THR A 533 24.14 5.73 1.33
C THR A 533 24.00 7.20 1.74
N LEU A 534 23.70 7.48 3.02
CA LEU A 534 23.60 8.85 3.55
C LEU A 534 24.95 9.57 3.51
N LEU A 535 26.01 8.86 3.89
CA LEU A 535 27.38 9.39 3.80
C LEU A 535 27.77 9.69 2.34
N HIS A 536 27.40 8.83 1.40
CA HIS A 536 27.63 9.07 -0.03
C HIS A 536 26.87 10.31 -0.52
N LEU A 537 25.63 10.52 -0.12
CA LEU A 537 24.87 11.74 -0.44
C LEU A 537 25.58 13.01 0.07
N ARG A 538 26.08 12.97 1.30
CA ARG A 538 26.90 14.04 1.88
C ARG A 538 28.16 14.29 1.04
N ASP A 539 28.89 13.24 0.70
CA ASP A 539 30.16 13.32 -0.04
C ASP A 539 30.00 13.88 -1.45
N LEU A 540 28.80 13.79 -2.03
CA LEU A 540 28.40 14.47 -3.27
C LEU A 540 28.24 15.99 -3.10
N GLY A 541 28.38 16.55 -1.90
CA GLY A 541 28.27 17.98 -1.61
C GLY A 541 26.87 18.42 -1.23
N ASN A 542 26.06 17.54 -0.65
CA ASN A 542 24.73 17.83 -0.11
C ASN A 542 24.75 17.96 1.41
N SER A 543 23.83 18.77 1.94
CA SER A 543 23.55 18.79 3.37
C SER A 543 22.53 17.70 3.66
N VAL A 544 22.82 16.79 4.60
CA VAL A 544 21.93 15.69 4.94
C VAL A 544 21.49 15.84 6.39
N LEU A 545 20.23 16.26 6.59
CA LEU A 545 19.63 16.44 7.90
C LEU A 545 18.72 15.26 8.17
N VAL A 546 18.96 14.55 9.27
CA VAL A 546 18.22 13.32 9.59
C VAL A 546 17.63 13.43 10.99
N VAL A 547 16.33 13.29 11.12
CA VAL A 547 15.69 13.06 12.42
C VAL A 547 15.88 11.59 12.74
N GLU A 548 16.65 11.25 13.77
CA GLU A 548 17.02 9.88 14.07
C GLU A 548 17.21 9.59 15.57
N HIS A 549 17.05 8.28 15.87
CA HIS A 549 17.24 7.73 17.21
C HIS A 549 18.20 6.53 17.23
N ASP A 550 18.72 6.13 16.08
CA ASP A 550 19.64 5.02 15.93
C ASP A 550 21.05 5.40 16.40
N GLU A 551 21.65 4.56 17.25
CA GLU A 551 22.97 4.80 17.83
C GLU A 551 24.06 4.88 16.78
N ASP A 552 24.09 3.96 15.81
CA ASP A 552 25.15 3.89 14.80
C ASP A 552 25.10 5.12 13.87
N THR A 553 23.90 5.58 13.53
CA THR A 553 23.69 6.79 12.74
C THR A 553 24.18 8.04 13.49
N MET A 554 23.86 8.13 14.82
CA MET A 554 24.34 9.24 15.65
C MET A 554 25.86 9.25 15.79
N ARG A 555 26.49 8.08 15.98
CA ARG A 555 27.95 7.97 16.08
C ARG A 555 28.69 8.31 14.78
N ALA A 556 28.04 8.09 13.62
CA ALA A 556 28.61 8.39 12.31
C ALA A 556 28.31 9.82 11.83
N ALA A 557 27.46 10.56 12.53
CA ALA A 557 27.11 11.93 12.19
C ALA A 557 28.29 12.90 12.40
N ASP A 558 28.41 13.87 11.49
CA ASP A 558 29.39 14.95 11.63
C ASP A 558 28.98 15.95 12.71
N CYS A 559 27.66 16.11 12.90
CA CYS A 559 27.08 16.99 13.93
C CYS A 559 25.77 16.41 14.43
N ILE A 560 25.50 16.51 15.72
CA ILE A 560 24.25 16.17 16.37
C ILE A 560 23.64 17.43 16.98
N VAL A 561 22.36 17.63 16.79
CA VAL A 561 21.55 18.65 17.47
C VAL A 561 20.56 17.94 18.39
N ASP A 562 20.78 18.01 19.67
CA ASP A 562 19.92 17.39 20.71
C ASP A 562 18.85 18.40 21.17
N ILE A 563 17.57 18.03 20.98
CA ILE A 563 16.42 18.89 21.25
C ILE A 563 15.64 18.33 22.43
N GLY A 564 15.44 19.16 23.42
CA GLY A 564 14.81 18.74 24.69
C GLY A 564 14.51 19.94 25.61
N PRO A 565 14.70 19.77 26.94
CA PRO A 565 15.09 18.54 27.64
C PRO A 565 13.95 17.52 27.79
N GLY A 566 12.69 17.93 27.64
CA GLY A 566 11.49 17.10 27.74
C GLY A 566 10.68 17.01 26.44
N ALA A 567 9.40 16.65 26.58
CA ALA A 567 8.43 16.58 25.50
C ALA A 567 7.36 17.68 25.65
N GLY A 568 6.69 18.04 24.55
CA GLY A 568 5.61 19.03 24.53
C GLY A 568 6.06 20.39 25.09
N GLU A 569 5.37 20.89 26.11
CA GLU A 569 5.69 22.18 26.75
C GLU A 569 7.04 22.19 27.47
N HIS A 570 7.55 21.01 27.84
CA HIS A 570 8.87 20.87 28.50
C HIS A 570 10.01 20.68 27.49
N GLY A 571 9.70 20.60 26.19
CA GLY A 571 10.64 20.48 25.07
C GLY A 571 10.93 21.82 24.38
N GLY A 572 11.37 21.74 23.15
CA GLY A 572 11.50 22.90 22.25
C GLY A 572 12.74 23.74 22.48
N GLN A 573 13.75 23.24 23.16
CA GLN A 573 15.02 23.94 23.40
C GLN A 573 16.18 23.12 22.82
N ILE A 574 17.26 23.79 22.45
CA ILE A 574 18.52 23.11 22.08
C ILE A 574 19.27 22.78 23.38
N VAL A 575 19.47 21.51 23.66
CA VAL A 575 20.20 21.00 24.83
C VAL A 575 21.69 20.97 24.54
N ALA A 576 22.07 20.48 23.36
CA ALA A 576 23.46 20.37 22.96
C ALA A 576 23.58 20.37 21.42
N VAL A 577 24.73 20.86 20.93
CA VAL A 577 25.09 20.80 19.50
C VAL A 577 26.58 20.44 19.44
N GLY A 578 26.95 19.48 18.62
CA GLY A 578 28.33 19.07 18.42
C GLY A 578 28.47 17.63 17.93
N THR A 579 29.67 17.09 17.99
CA THR A 579 29.96 15.69 17.67
C THR A 579 29.37 14.73 18.73
N ALA A 580 29.26 13.45 18.37
CA ALA A 580 28.78 12.42 19.32
C ALA A 580 29.56 12.44 20.64
N GLU A 581 30.88 12.65 20.58
CA GLU A 581 31.74 12.72 21.77
C GLU A 581 31.43 13.94 22.65
N GLU A 582 31.10 15.09 22.07
CA GLU A 582 30.72 16.30 22.81
C GLU A 582 29.35 16.12 23.46
N ILE A 583 28.39 15.51 22.74
CA ILE A 583 27.05 15.18 23.28
C ILE A 583 27.17 14.20 24.46
N MET A 584 28.00 13.16 24.36
CA MET A 584 28.23 12.20 25.46
C MET A 584 28.79 12.84 26.72
N LYS A 585 29.56 13.92 26.60
CA LYS A 585 30.13 14.65 27.76
C LYS A 585 29.12 15.60 28.42
N ASN A 586 28.04 15.97 27.72
CA ASN A 586 27.05 16.89 28.29
C ASN A 586 26.19 16.19 29.36
N PRO A 587 26.17 16.70 30.61
CA PRO A 587 25.39 16.08 31.70
C PRO A 587 23.88 16.29 31.54
N GLU A 588 23.44 17.32 30.84
CA GLU A 588 22.01 17.64 30.60
C GLU A 588 21.40 16.87 29.46
N SER A 589 22.24 16.29 28.58
CA SER A 589 21.77 15.50 27.42
C SER A 589 21.39 14.08 27.86
N ILE A 590 20.10 13.77 27.76
CA ILE A 590 19.59 12.41 27.96
C ILE A 590 20.14 11.49 26.85
N THR A 591 20.16 11.96 25.62
CA THR A 591 20.78 11.24 24.48
C THR A 591 22.23 10.91 24.79
N GLY A 592 23.00 11.90 25.24
CA GLY A 592 24.40 11.70 25.63
C GLY A 592 24.58 10.72 26.79
N ALA A 593 23.65 10.68 27.72
CA ALA A 593 23.67 9.73 28.83
C ALA A 593 23.52 8.27 28.35
N TYR A 594 22.65 8.00 27.40
CA TYR A 594 22.52 6.66 26.78
C TYR A 594 23.72 6.32 25.88
N LEU A 595 24.15 7.23 25.01
CA LEU A 595 25.31 7.00 24.11
C LEU A 595 26.62 6.73 24.90
N SER A 596 26.80 7.34 26.07
CA SER A 596 27.97 7.15 26.91
C SER A 596 27.87 5.94 27.84
N GLY A 597 26.73 5.27 27.93
CA GLY A 597 26.48 4.17 28.86
C GLY A 597 26.21 4.61 30.32
N ARG A 598 26.08 5.94 30.60
CA ARG A 598 25.67 6.42 31.93
C ARG A 598 24.24 6.00 32.28
N LEU A 599 23.38 5.89 31.28
CA LEU A 599 22.07 5.27 31.36
C LEU A 599 22.06 4.07 30.41
N GLN A 600 21.53 2.95 30.88
CA GLN A 600 21.44 1.72 30.09
C GLN A 600 20.11 1.04 30.36
N ILE A 601 19.60 0.31 29.34
CA ILE A 601 18.49 -0.61 29.50
C ILE A 601 19.08 -1.94 29.99
N PRO A 602 18.74 -2.41 31.22
CA PRO A 602 19.41 -3.57 31.83
C PRO A 602 18.96 -4.86 31.11
N VAL A 603 19.90 -5.80 30.98
CA VAL A 603 19.59 -7.18 30.63
C VAL A 603 18.93 -7.85 31.86
N PRO A 604 17.83 -8.59 31.70
CA PRO A 604 17.19 -9.28 32.82
C PRO A 604 18.11 -10.36 33.40
N ASP A 605 18.20 -10.40 34.75
CA ASP A 605 19.02 -11.39 35.48
C ASP A 605 18.52 -12.83 35.24
N GLN A 606 17.20 -12.99 35.02
CA GLN A 606 16.57 -14.27 34.77
C GLN A 606 15.55 -14.15 33.66
N ARG A 607 15.54 -15.13 32.77
CA ARG A 607 14.52 -15.26 31.72
C ARG A 607 13.31 -16.01 32.27
N ARG A 608 12.09 -15.61 31.89
CA ARG A 608 10.87 -16.31 32.25
C ARG A 608 10.81 -17.67 31.60
N THR A 609 10.24 -18.64 32.29
CA THR A 609 10.00 -19.98 31.75
C THR A 609 8.63 -20.03 31.03
N PRO A 610 8.54 -20.63 29.86
CA PRO A 610 7.28 -20.82 29.16
C PRO A 610 6.27 -21.63 29.99
N THR A 611 5.01 -21.21 29.97
CA THR A 611 3.90 -21.94 30.62
C THR A 611 3.20 -22.91 29.67
N GLY A 612 3.44 -22.81 28.36
CA GLY A 612 2.88 -23.65 27.32
C GLY A 612 3.44 -23.25 25.95
N TRP A 613 2.90 -23.84 24.92
CA TRP A 613 3.36 -23.60 23.55
C TRP A 613 2.19 -23.54 22.58
N ILE A 614 2.28 -22.64 21.58
CA ILE A 614 1.45 -22.65 20.36
C ILE A 614 2.37 -22.96 19.19
N THR A 615 1.99 -23.96 18.39
CA THR A 615 2.78 -24.38 17.25
C THR A 615 2.02 -24.14 15.95
N VAL A 616 2.61 -23.34 15.07
CA VAL A 616 2.17 -23.15 13.68
C VAL A 616 2.87 -24.19 12.83
N ARG A 617 2.11 -25.04 12.14
CA ARG A 617 2.65 -26.11 11.28
C ARG A 617 2.41 -25.81 9.81
N GLY A 618 3.44 -26.01 9.00
CA GLY A 618 3.35 -25.92 7.54
C GLY A 618 3.04 -24.50 7.05
N ALA A 619 3.62 -23.48 7.66
CA ALA A 619 3.48 -22.09 7.23
C ALA A 619 4.12 -21.87 5.85
N GLU A 620 3.31 -21.51 4.85
CA GLU A 620 3.71 -21.40 3.42
C GLU A 620 3.22 -20.09 2.77
N GLU A 621 2.89 -19.08 3.56
CA GLU A 621 2.44 -17.80 3.01
C GLU A 621 3.61 -16.97 2.51
N ASN A 622 3.47 -16.30 1.35
CA ASN A 622 4.49 -15.49 0.69
C ASN A 622 5.81 -16.28 0.47
N ASN A 623 6.89 -15.87 1.16
CA ASN A 623 8.21 -16.48 1.03
C ASN A 623 8.50 -17.60 2.06
N LEU A 624 7.56 -17.93 2.94
CA LEU A 624 7.72 -18.98 3.94
C LEU A 624 7.82 -20.39 3.32
N LYS A 625 8.76 -21.19 3.76
CA LYS A 625 9.12 -22.49 3.19
C LYS A 625 8.55 -23.68 3.97
N LYS A 626 7.23 -23.73 4.17
CA LYS A 626 6.53 -24.79 4.94
C LYS A 626 7.12 -25.02 6.33
N ILE A 627 7.46 -23.92 7.00
CA ILE A 627 8.12 -23.98 8.30
C ILE A 627 7.18 -24.39 9.41
N GLU A 628 7.79 -24.97 10.48
CA GLU A 628 7.13 -25.25 11.75
C GLU A 628 7.73 -24.34 12.81
N VAL A 629 6.88 -23.59 13.51
CA VAL A 629 7.31 -22.60 14.49
C VAL A 629 6.47 -22.71 15.75
N SER A 630 7.14 -22.86 16.90
CA SER A 630 6.49 -22.90 18.21
C SER A 630 6.75 -21.60 18.96
N PHE A 631 5.68 -20.96 19.40
CA PHE A 631 5.70 -19.74 20.22
C PHE A 631 5.46 -20.11 21.67
N PRO A 632 6.38 -19.73 22.60
CA PRO A 632 6.19 -19.98 24.03
C PRO A 632 5.12 -19.04 24.61
N LEU A 633 4.32 -19.56 25.52
CA LEU A 633 3.27 -18.83 26.22
C LEU A 633 3.74 -18.28 27.58
N GLY A 634 3.14 -17.17 28.00
CA GLY A 634 3.42 -16.53 29.28
C GLY A 634 4.75 -15.78 29.36
N VAL A 635 5.40 -15.57 28.22
CA VAL A 635 6.71 -14.91 28.11
C VAL A 635 6.71 -13.85 27.01
N MET A 636 7.75 -13.03 26.95
CA MET A 636 8.00 -12.07 25.89
C MET A 636 8.89 -12.68 24.80
N THR A 637 8.33 -12.87 23.61
CA THR A 637 9.03 -13.42 22.45
C THR A 637 9.29 -12.36 21.41
N CYS A 638 10.55 -12.21 20.97
CA CYS A 638 10.89 -11.37 19.82
C CYS A 638 11.01 -12.22 18.55
N VAL A 639 10.30 -11.82 17.50
CA VAL A 639 10.46 -12.37 16.15
C VAL A 639 11.37 -11.44 15.37
N THR A 640 12.56 -11.92 15.04
CA THR A 640 13.65 -11.14 14.47
C THR A 640 14.02 -11.64 13.06
N GLY A 641 14.93 -10.96 12.40
CA GLY A 641 15.45 -11.32 11.08
C GLY A 641 15.57 -10.12 10.17
N VAL A 642 16.30 -10.28 9.08
CA VAL A 642 16.51 -9.21 8.10
C VAL A 642 15.21 -8.75 7.45
N SER A 643 15.24 -7.57 6.82
CA SER A 643 14.07 -7.03 6.10
C SER A 643 13.63 -7.99 5.00
N GLY A 644 12.30 -8.23 4.88
CA GLY A 644 11.74 -9.18 3.90
C GLY A 644 11.97 -10.66 4.20
N SER A 645 12.47 -11.06 5.38
CA SER A 645 12.72 -12.47 5.71
C SER A 645 11.45 -13.32 5.92
N GLY A 646 10.27 -12.70 6.13
CA GLY A 646 8.99 -13.40 6.31
C GLY A 646 8.38 -13.25 7.71
N LYS A 647 8.89 -12.38 8.58
CA LYS A 647 8.38 -12.14 9.93
C LYS A 647 6.89 -11.80 9.95
N SER A 648 6.48 -10.78 9.22
CA SER A 648 5.07 -10.34 9.16
C SER A 648 4.17 -11.38 8.49
N SER A 649 4.68 -12.16 7.53
CA SER A 649 3.95 -13.28 6.93
C SER A 649 3.64 -14.36 7.95
N LEU A 650 4.58 -14.69 8.84
CA LEU A 650 4.37 -15.68 9.91
C LEU A 650 3.45 -15.14 11.01
N VAL A 651 3.73 -13.94 11.52
CA VAL A 651 3.07 -13.40 12.71
C VAL A 651 1.72 -12.77 12.35
N ASN A 652 1.70 -11.83 11.38
CA ASN A 652 0.49 -11.05 11.07
C ASN A 652 -0.46 -11.82 10.15
N GLU A 653 0.06 -12.43 9.06
CA GLU A 653 -0.79 -13.08 8.07
C GLU A 653 -1.27 -14.47 8.51
N ILE A 654 -0.46 -15.24 9.22
CA ILE A 654 -0.82 -16.58 9.67
C ILE A 654 -1.27 -16.59 11.13
N LEU A 655 -0.35 -16.35 12.09
CA LEU A 655 -0.62 -16.51 13.52
C LEU A 655 -1.78 -15.61 13.97
N TYR A 656 -1.69 -14.30 13.71
CA TYR A 656 -2.72 -13.34 14.14
C TYR A 656 -4.07 -13.65 13.49
N LYS A 657 -4.12 -13.75 12.16
CA LYS A 657 -5.41 -13.96 11.46
C LYS A 657 -6.07 -15.28 11.83
N ALA A 658 -5.31 -16.35 12.00
CA ALA A 658 -5.86 -17.63 12.41
C ALA A 658 -6.38 -17.63 13.85
N LEU A 659 -5.63 -17.06 14.78
CA LEU A 659 -6.06 -16.94 16.17
C LEU A 659 -7.22 -15.95 16.31
N ALA A 660 -7.22 -14.83 15.59
CA ALA A 660 -8.32 -13.86 15.59
C ALA A 660 -9.63 -14.48 15.07
N LYS A 661 -9.54 -15.29 14.03
CA LYS A 661 -10.70 -16.04 13.51
C LYS A 661 -11.24 -17.01 14.58
N LYS A 662 -10.36 -17.75 15.26
CA LYS A 662 -10.76 -18.81 16.21
C LYS A 662 -11.17 -18.27 17.59
N LEU A 663 -10.44 -17.30 18.14
CA LEU A 663 -10.66 -16.76 19.50
C LEU A 663 -11.62 -15.55 19.50
N ASN A 664 -11.43 -14.62 18.57
CA ASN A 664 -12.20 -13.37 18.52
C ASN A 664 -13.36 -13.42 17.52
N ARG A 665 -13.56 -14.56 16.82
CA ARG A 665 -14.54 -14.72 15.72
C ARG A 665 -14.41 -13.62 14.65
N ALA A 666 -13.17 -13.18 14.40
CA ALA A 666 -12.90 -12.14 13.42
C ALA A 666 -13.07 -12.69 11.99
N ARG A 667 -13.50 -11.82 11.08
CA ARG A 667 -13.72 -12.11 9.66
C ARG A 667 -12.40 -12.01 8.88
N THR A 668 -11.41 -12.80 9.27
CA THR A 668 -10.08 -12.78 8.65
C THR A 668 -9.81 -14.11 7.96
N ILE A 669 -9.10 -14.03 6.83
CA ILE A 669 -8.62 -15.21 6.12
C ILE A 669 -7.14 -15.35 6.46
N PRO A 670 -6.76 -16.41 7.19
CA PRO A 670 -5.37 -16.64 7.51
C PRO A 670 -4.58 -17.04 6.26
N GLY A 671 -3.29 -16.69 6.23
CA GLY A 671 -2.36 -17.12 5.20
C GLY A 671 -2.20 -18.64 5.15
N LYS A 672 -1.58 -19.17 4.11
CA LYS A 672 -1.43 -20.61 3.87
C LYS A 672 -0.62 -21.28 4.98
N HIS A 673 -1.26 -22.20 5.69
CA HIS A 673 -0.65 -23.04 6.72
C HIS A 673 -1.45 -24.35 6.85
N LYS A 674 -0.86 -25.36 7.49
CA LYS A 674 -1.53 -26.65 7.71
C LYS A 674 -2.50 -26.59 8.91
N CYS A 675 -1.99 -26.24 10.09
CA CYS A 675 -2.78 -26.12 11.32
C CYS A 675 -2.03 -25.30 12.38
N ILE A 676 -2.76 -24.87 13.41
CA ILE A 676 -2.20 -24.28 14.64
C ILE A 676 -2.67 -25.10 15.84
N GLU A 677 -1.71 -25.59 16.62
CA GLU A 677 -1.93 -26.40 17.81
C GLU A 677 -1.75 -25.57 19.08
N GLY A 678 -2.43 -25.94 20.18
CA GLY A 678 -2.31 -25.29 21.49
C GLY A 678 -3.17 -24.05 21.69
N VAL A 679 -4.11 -23.75 20.78
CA VAL A 679 -4.95 -22.55 20.81
C VAL A 679 -5.88 -22.52 22.02
N GLU A 680 -6.26 -23.66 22.55
CA GLU A 680 -7.13 -23.85 23.72
C GLU A 680 -6.53 -23.26 25.01
N GLN A 681 -5.24 -23.00 25.03
CA GLN A 681 -4.53 -22.37 26.17
C GLN A 681 -4.75 -20.86 26.23
N LEU A 682 -5.31 -20.25 25.18
CA LEU A 682 -5.56 -18.81 25.07
C LEU A 682 -7.05 -18.52 25.05
N ASP A 683 -7.42 -17.35 25.56
CA ASP A 683 -8.78 -16.83 25.57
C ASP A 683 -8.99 -15.68 24.55
N LYS A 684 -7.94 -14.94 24.24
CA LYS A 684 -8.04 -13.73 23.38
C LYS A 684 -6.73 -13.42 22.68
N ILE A 685 -6.81 -12.80 21.51
CA ILE A 685 -5.68 -12.21 20.80
C ILE A 685 -5.91 -10.74 20.54
N ILE A 686 -4.89 -9.93 20.71
CA ILE A 686 -4.88 -8.49 20.49
C ILE A 686 -3.67 -8.12 19.65
N ALA A 687 -3.89 -7.49 18.50
CA ALA A 687 -2.82 -6.90 17.70
C ALA A 687 -2.75 -5.39 17.96
N ILE A 688 -1.53 -4.91 18.14
CA ILE A 688 -1.21 -3.50 18.36
C ILE A 688 -0.23 -3.08 17.29
N ASP A 689 -0.78 -2.49 16.21
CA ASP A 689 -0.06 -2.02 15.05
C ASP A 689 -0.02 -0.48 14.98
N GLN A 690 0.71 0.05 14.02
CA GLN A 690 0.87 1.49 13.79
C GLN A 690 -0.29 2.13 13.02
N SER A 691 -1.37 1.39 12.71
CA SER A 691 -2.52 1.95 12.01
C SER A 691 -3.20 3.04 12.86
N PRO A 692 -3.77 4.09 12.24
CA PRO A 692 -4.45 5.16 12.98
C PRO A 692 -5.56 4.61 13.90
N ILE A 693 -5.78 5.25 15.05
CA ILE A 693 -6.86 4.92 15.98
C ILE A 693 -8.27 5.23 15.43
N GLY A 694 -8.34 5.84 14.27
CA GLY A 694 -9.57 6.13 13.53
C GLY A 694 -9.27 6.86 12.23
N ARG A 695 -10.24 6.87 11.32
CA ARG A 695 -10.09 7.45 9.97
C ARG A 695 -10.60 8.89 9.86
N THR A 696 -11.20 9.43 10.90
CA THR A 696 -11.83 10.75 10.89
C THR A 696 -11.24 11.65 11.97
N PRO A 697 -11.31 12.98 11.81
CA PRO A 697 -10.86 13.94 12.82
C PRO A 697 -11.61 13.83 14.18
N ARG A 698 -12.73 13.09 14.22
CA ARG A 698 -13.51 12.82 15.46
C ARG A 698 -12.87 11.79 16.35
N SER A 699 -12.05 10.91 15.77
CA SER A 699 -11.29 9.93 16.55
C SER A 699 -10.12 10.62 17.22
N ASN A 700 -9.98 10.45 18.52
CA ASN A 700 -8.94 11.05 19.34
C ASN A 700 -8.59 10.14 20.52
N PRO A 701 -7.50 10.41 21.27
CA PRO A 701 -7.10 9.61 22.43
C PRO A 701 -8.21 9.42 23.46
N ALA A 702 -8.98 10.46 23.76
CA ALA A 702 -10.03 10.38 24.77
C ALA A 702 -11.19 9.46 24.34
N THR A 703 -11.58 9.49 23.07
CA THR A 703 -12.64 8.62 22.55
C THR A 703 -12.19 7.17 22.45
N TYR A 704 -10.95 6.94 21.99
CA TYR A 704 -10.43 5.59 21.78
C TYR A 704 -10.23 4.83 23.10
N THR A 705 -9.71 5.49 24.13
CA THR A 705 -9.54 4.91 25.48
C THR A 705 -10.86 4.78 26.24
N GLY A 706 -11.92 5.40 25.74
CA GLY A 706 -13.22 5.46 26.41
C GLY A 706 -13.24 6.33 27.67
N VAL A 707 -12.23 7.18 27.88
CA VAL A 707 -12.24 8.17 28.97
C VAL A 707 -13.24 9.28 28.69
N PHE A 708 -13.47 9.59 27.42
CA PHE A 708 -14.42 10.64 27.03
C PHE A 708 -15.84 10.38 27.49
N ASP A 709 -16.28 9.11 27.54
CA ASP A 709 -17.59 8.75 28.05
C ASP A 709 -17.76 9.12 29.54
N LEU A 710 -16.71 8.88 30.34
CA LEU A 710 -16.69 9.25 31.76
C LEU A 710 -16.65 10.77 31.94
N ILE A 711 -15.93 11.48 31.07
CA ILE A 711 -15.89 12.96 31.09
C ILE A 711 -17.24 13.52 30.76
N ARG A 712 -17.96 13.00 29.78
CA ARG A 712 -19.32 13.43 29.42
C ARG A 712 -20.32 13.19 30.55
N ASP A 713 -20.22 12.04 31.23
CA ASP A 713 -21.05 11.74 32.40
C ASP A 713 -20.78 12.74 33.55
N LEU A 714 -19.52 13.10 33.78
CA LEU A 714 -19.13 14.09 34.77
C LEU A 714 -19.72 15.48 34.44
N PHE A 715 -19.59 15.94 33.19
CA PHE A 715 -20.18 17.21 32.75
C PHE A 715 -21.72 17.23 32.86
N ALA A 716 -22.39 16.14 32.49
CA ALA A 716 -23.84 16.01 32.67
C ALA A 716 -24.28 16.03 34.14
N SER A 717 -23.40 15.67 35.07
CA SER A 717 -23.68 15.69 36.52
C SER A 717 -23.51 17.07 37.18
N THR A 718 -22.92 18.05 36.47
CA THR A 718 -22.74 19.42 36.99
C THR A 718 -24.05 20.14 37.26
N ALA A 719 -24.04 21.09 38.18
CA ALA A 719 -25.22 21.88 38.54
C ALA A 719 -25.80 22.62 37.33
N ASP A 720 -24.89 23.24 36.53
CA ASP A 720 -25.30 24.00 35.33
C ASP A 720 -25.94 23.10 34.27
N ALA A 721 -25.40 21.90 34.03
CA ALA A 721 -25.99 20.95 33.08
C ALA A 721 -27.39 20.47 33.54
N LYS A 722 -27.53 20.15 34.83
CA LYS A 722 -28.81 19.76 35.43
C LYS A 722 -29.85 20.87 35.37
N ALA A 723 -29.46 22.13 35.66
CA ALA A 723 -30.34 23.28 35.59
C ALA A 723 -30.86 23.53 34.15
N LYS A 724 -30.04 23.25 33.14
CA LYS A 724 -30.39 23.38 31.71
C LYS A 724 -31.03 22.10 31.15
N GLY A 725 -31.19 21.03 31.92
CA GLY A 725 -31.71 19.75 31.47
C GLY A 725 -30.81 19.00 30.46
N TYR A 726 -29.51 19.26 30.52
CA TYR A 726 -28.56 18.67 29.60
C TYR A 726 -28.15 17.27 30.03
N ASN A 727 -28.35 16.31 29.15
CA ASN A 727 -27.90 14.92 29.35
C ASN A 727 -26.51 14.66 28.72
N LYS A 728 -25.96 13.46 28.92
CA LYS A 728 -24.68 13.00 28.37
C LYS A 728 -24.55 13.21 26.84
N GLY A 729 -25.65 13.11 26.09
CA GLY A 729 -25.66 13.29 24.63
C GLY A 729 -25.29 14.71 24.20
N ARG A 730 -25.64 15.72 25.05
CA ARG A 730 -25.33 17.13 24.79
C ARG A 730 -23.81 17.40 24.67
N PHE A 731 -23.00 16.65 25.43
CA PHE A 731 -21.55 16.79 25.46
C PHE A 731 -20.84 15.90 24.44
N SER A 732 -21.56 15.30 23.50
CA SER A 732 -20.99 14.53 22.39
C SER A 732 -20.90 15.38 21.12
N PHE A 733 -19.71 15.47 20.53
CA PHE A 733 -19.54 16.10 19.23
C PHE A 733 -20.03 15.23 18.05
N ASN A 734 -20.45 13.98 18.32
CA ASN A 734 -21.02 13.09 17.30
C ASN A 734 -22.53 13.18 17.18
N VAL A 735 -23.23 13.74 18.21
CA VAL A 735 -24.68 13.78 18.32
C VAL A 735 -25.18 15.19 18.10
N LYS A 736 -26.30 15.35 17.36
CA LYS A 736 -26.96 16.65 17.19
C LYS A 736 -27.44 17.21 18.53
N GLY A 737 -27.43 18.54 18.65
CA GLY A 737 -27.91 19.26 19.80
C GLY A 737 -26.84 20.00 20.59
N GLY A 738 -25.64 19.39 20.80
CA GLY A 738 -24.53 20.04 21.51
C GLY A 738 -23.33 20.38 20.62
N ARG A 739 -23.21 19.75 19.47
CA ARG A 739 -22.12 19.98 18.52
C ARG A 739 -22.33 21.24 17.69
N CYS A 740 -21.27 21.76 17.11
CA CYS A 740 -21.36 22.76 16.03
C CYS A 740 -21.95 22.10 14.78
N GLU A 741 -23.07 22.61 14.28
CA GLU A 741 -23.71 22.01 13.10
C GLU A 741 -23.02 22.41 11.79
N ALA A 742 -22.25 23.53 11.76
CA ALA A 742 -21.51 23.96 10.56
C ALA A 742 -20.42 22.95 10.17
N CYS A 743 -19.64 22.47 11.16
CA CYS A 743 -18.62 21.43 10.94
C CYS A 743 -19.07 20.03 11.38
N SER A 744 -20.35 19.88 11.76
CA SER A 744 -20.91 18.62 12.29
C SER A 744 -20.11 18.00 13.44
N GLY A 745 -19.37 18.83 14.21
CA GLY A 745 -18.54 18.40 15.34
C GLY A 745 -17.09 18.02 14.99
N ASP A 746 -16.68 18.19 13.74
CA ASP A 746 -15.28 17.91 13.33
C ASP A 746 -14.29 18.97 13.84
N GLY A 747 -14.76 20.21 14.07
CA GLY A 747 -13.91 21.35 14.41
C GLY A 747 -13.18 21.96 13.21
N ILE A 748 -13.04 21.19 12.14
CA ILE A 748 -12.39 21.56 10.89
C ILE A 748 -13.32 21.35 9.71
N ILE A 749 -13.09 22.05 8.61
CA ILE A 749 -13.77 21.91 7.34
C ILE A 749 -12.76 21.38 6.33
N LYS A 750 -13.08 20.27 5.71
CA LYS A 750 -12.29 19.68 4.63
C LYS A 750 -12.67 20.37 3.33
N ILE A 751 -11.70 20.96 2.66
CA ILE A 751 -11.82 21.52 1.32
C ILE A 751 -11.18 20.54 0.35
N GLU A 752 -12.01 19.85 -0.45
CA GLU A 752 -11.52 18.90 -1.43
C GLU A 752 -10.92 19.62 -2.65
N MET A 753 -9.66 19.36 -2.91
CA MET A 753 -8.90 19.93 -4.02
C MET A 753 -8.66 18.84 -5.06
N HIS A 754 -9.41 18.84 -6.16
CA HIS A 754 -9.41 17.75 -7.17
C HIS A 754 -8.03 17.34 -7.70
N PHE A 755 -7.04 18.22 -7.71
CA PHE A 755 -5.68 17.95 -8.23
C PHE A 755 -4.57 18.19 -7.20
N LEU A 756 -4.90 18.65 -6.01
CA LEU A 756 -3.98 18.92 -4.91
C LEU A 756 -4.41 18.15 -3.66
N PRO A 757 -3.54 18.00 -2.66
CA PRO A 757 -3.94 17.46 -1.37
C PRO A 757 -5.09 18.26 -0.76
N ASP A 758 -6.02 17.57 -0.11
CA ASP A 758 -7.15 18.20 0.58
C ASP A 758 -6.64 19.16 1.67
N VAL A 759 -7.25 20.33 1.76
CA VAL A 759 -6.92 21.35 2.77
C VAL A 759 -7.92 21.28 3.91
N TYR A 760 -7.41 21.27 5.14
CA TYR A 760 -8.21 21.28 6.35
C TYR A 760 -8.08 22.66 7.03
N VAL A 761 -9.19 23.37 7.17
CA VAL A 761 -9.24 24.69 7.82
C VAL A 761 -10.08 24.64 9.09
N PRO A 762 -9.73 25.36 10.15
CA PRO A 762 -10.58 25.46 11.33
C PRO A 762 -11.97 25.99 10.97
N CYS A 763 -13.00 25.45 11.58
CA CYS A 763 -14.37 25.90 11.37
C CYS A 763 -14.55 27.34 11.90
N GLU A 764 -14.89 28.27 11.05
CA GLU A 764 -15.07 29.70 11.41
C GLU A 764 -16.18 29.91 12.46
N VAL A 765 -17.25 29.09 12.42
CA VAL A 765 -18.41 29.24 13.33
C VAL A 765 -18.06 28.87 14.76
N CYS A 766 -17.32 27.77 14.98
CA CYS A 766 -16.93 27.33 16.32
C CYS A 766 -15.47 27.64 16.68
N GLY A 767 -14.67 28.20 15.76
CA GLY A 767 -13.26 28.47 15.98
C GLY A 767 -12.46 27.20 16.33
N GLY A 768 -12.78 26.08 15.69
CA GLY A 768 -12.16 24.77 15.99
C GLY A 768 -12.71 24.04 17.22
N LYS A 769 -13.61 24.64 17.99
CA LYS A 769 -14.05 24.12 19.31
C LYS A 769 -15.06 22.98 19.27
N ARG A 770 -15.53 22.54 18.09
CA ARG A 770 -16.41 21.38 17.88
C ARG A 770 -17.83 21.49 18.44
N TYR A 771 -18.10 22.37 19.41
CA TYR A 771 -19.37 22.54 20.11
C TYR A 771 -20.03 23.87 19.83
N ASN A 772 -21.34 23.94 20.09
CA ASN A 772 -22.08 25.21 20.10
C ASN A 772 -21.78 26.01 21.40
N ARG A 773 -22.08 27.30 21.39
CA ARG A 773 -21.80 28.21 22.52
C ARG A 773 -22.48 27.79 23.82
N GLU A 774 -23.72 27.34 23.75
CA GLU A 774 -24.50 26.94 24.94
C GLU A 774 -23.88 25.71 25.67
N THR A 775 -23.33 24.75 24.92
CA THR A 775 -22.65 23.59 25.50
C THR A 775 -21.32 24.02 26.18
N LEU A 776 -20.61 24.99 25.57
CA LEU A 776 -19.35 25.50 26.12
C LEU A 776 -19.53 26.38 27.37
N GLU A 777 -20.75 26.86 27.65
CA GLU A 777 -21.07 27.59 28.88
C GLU A 777 -21.02 26.69 30.13
N VAL A 778 -21.31 25.39 29.99
CA VAL A 778 -21.24 24.43 31.10
C VAL A 778 -19.77 24.17 31.44
N LYS A 779 -19.42 24.41 32.69
CA LYS A 779 -18.04 24.30 33.17
C LYS A 779 -17.92 23.32 34.34
N TYR A 780 -16.81 22.60 34.36
CA TYR A 780 -16.34 21.79 35.50
C TYR A 780 -14.98 22.38 35.97
N LYS A 781 -14.85 22.75 37.25
CA LYS A 781 -13.65 23.44 37.75
C LYS A 781 -13.22 24.63 36.86
N GLY A 782 -14.16 25.38 36.30
CA GLY A 782 -13.91 26.55 35.45
C GLY A 782 -13.55 26.25 33.99
N LYS A 783 -13.46 25.00 33.59
CA LYS A 783 -13.11 24.54 32.23
C LYS A 783 -14.34 24.00 31.50
N SER A 784 -14.51 24.36 30.21
CA SER A 784 -15.51 23.77 29.33
C SER A 784 -15.08 22.38 28.85
N ILE A 785 -15.99 21.63 28.22
CA ILE A 785 -15.65 20.32 27.66
C ILE A 785 -14.59 20.39 26.56
N TYR A 786 -14.57 21.49 25.80
CA TYR A 786 -13.50 21.72 24.81
C TYR A 786 -12.15 21.97 25.48
N ASP A 787 -12.11 22.82 26.53
CA ASP A 787 -10.87 23.09 27.25
C ASP A 787 -10.28 21.80 27.84
N VAL A 788 -11.11 20.85 28.27
CA VAL A 788 -10.69 19.52 28.73
C VAL A 788 -10.12 18.67 27.60
N LEU A 789 -10.74 18.70 26.42
CA LEU A 789 -10.21 17.99 25.25
C LEU A 789 -8.89 18.59 24.76
N ASP A 790 -8.70 19.88 24.94
CA ASP A 790 -7.47 20.59 24.56
C ASP A 790 -6.33 20.43 25.60
N MET A 791 -6.63 19.92 26.80
CA MET A 791 -5.60 19.60 27.80
C MET A 791 -4.65 18.51 27.31
N THR A 792 -3.39 18.64 27.68
CA THR A 792 -2.43 17.52 27.60
C THR A 792 -2.83 16.40 28.57
N VAL A 793 -2.37 15.19 28.32
CA VAL A 793 -2.57 14.05 29.22
C VAL A 793 -2.01 14.36 30.61
N GLU A 794 -0.87 15.05 30.70
CA GLU A 794 -0.25 15.46 31.95
C GLU A 794 -1.13 16.43 32.76
N ASP A 795 -1.65 17.49 32.08
CA ASP A 795 -2.52 18.48 32.74
C ASP A 795 -3.87 17.86 33.14
N ALA A 796 -4.40 16.98 32.30
CA ALA A 796 -5.62 16.27 32.59
C ALA A 796 -5.49 15.35 33.82
N LEU A 797 -4.33 14.74 34.06
CA LEU A 797 -4.07 13.97 35.27
C LEU A 797 -4.20 14.83 36.52
N LYS A 798 -3.60 16.01 36.52
CA LYS A 798 -3.68 16.97 37.63
C LYS A 798 -5.12 17.48 37.80
N PHE A 799 -5.79 17.78 36.71
CA PHE A 799 -7.16 18.31 36.72
C PHE A 799 -8.19 17.33 37.30
N PHE A 800 -8.07 16.04 36.93
CA PHE A 800 -8.96 14.96 37.36
C PHE A 800 -8.47 14.15 38.57
N GLU A 801 -7.47 14.60 39.33
CA GLU A 801 -6.87 13.85 40.48
C GLU A 801 -7.90 13.27 41.42
N ASN A 802 -9.03 13.99 41.63
CA ASN A 802 -10.09 13.59 42.55
C ASN A 802 -11.21 12.76 41.91
N VAL A 803 -11.02 12.29 40.65
CA VAL A 803 -11.98 11.44 39.90
C VAL A 803 -11.31 10.13 39.49
N PRO A 804 -11.21 9.12 40.40
CA PRO A 804 -10.41 7.92 40.18
C PRO A 804 -10.72 7.13 38.92
N SER A 805 -11.98 7.14 38.47
CA SER A 805 -12.41 6.43 37.23
C SER A 805 -11.80 7.05 35.97
N ILE A 806 -11.63 8.37 35.95
CA ILE A 806 -11.02 9.11 34.84
C ILE A 806 -9.51 9.03 34.96
N THR A 807 -8.97 9.34 36.16
CA THR A 807 -7.52 9.37 36.42
C THR A 807 -6.86 8.06 36.03
N ARG A 808 -7.44 6.89 36.40
CA ARG A 808 -6.89 5.58 36.07
C ARG A 808 -6.69 5.37 34.58
N LYS A 809 -7.60 5.85 33.71
CA LYS A 809 -7.48 5.71 32.24
C LYS A 809 -6.46 6.70 31.67
N ILE A 810 -6.43 7.93 32.19
CA ILE A 810 -5.46 8.93 31.75
C ILE A 810 -4.04 8.53 32.20
N GLN A 811 -3.90 7.92 33.39
CA GLN A 811 -2.63 7.42 33.89
C GLN A 811 -1.98 6.41 32.94
N THR A 812 -2.75 5.50 32.33
CA THR A 812 -2.19 4.56 31.35
C THR A 812 -1.64 5.25 30.10
N LEU A 813 -2.24 6.36 29.66
CA LEU A 813 -1.70 7.19 28.59
C LEU A 813 -0.39 7.87 29.01
N TYR A 814 -0.31 8.35 30.23
CA TYR A 814 0.91 8.95 30.74
C TYR A 814 2.04 7.91 30.91
N ASP A 815 1.72 6.72 31.41
CA ASP A 815 2.68 5.63 31.62
C ASP A 815 3.36 5.17 30.32
N VAL A 816 2.62 5.20 29.18
CA VAL A 816 3.18 4.87 27.86
C VAL A 816 3.97 6.03 27.22
N GLY A 817 4.24 7.12 27.98
CA GLY A 817 5.03 8.25 27.50
C GLY A 817 4.28 9.24 26.61
N LEU A 818 2.94 9.31 26.70
CA LEU A 818 2.10 10.23 25.92
C LEU A 818 1.63 11.44 26.75
N GLY A 819 2.37 11.85 27.76
CA GLY A 819 2.04 12.98 28.63
C GLY A 819 1.81 14.29 27.88
N TYR A 820 2.52 14.51 26.79
CA TYR A 820 2.46 15.70 25.94
C TYR A 820 1.30 15.73 24.95
N VAL A 821 0.66 14.60 24.66
CA VAL A 821 -0.44 14.50 23.69
C VAL A 821 -1.72 15.08 24.28
N ARG A 822 -2.50 15.82 23.47
CA ARG A 822 -3.79 16.36 23.92
C ARG A 822 -4.87 15.29 23.86
N LEU A 823 -5.79 15.28 24.83
CA LEU A 823 -6.88 14.31 24.90
C LEU A 823 -7.77 14.32 23.65
N GLY A 824 -8.03 15.49 23.06
CA GLY A 824 -8.86 15.68 21.88
C GLY A 824 -8.08 15.77 20.55
N GLN A 825 -6.77 15.49 20.54
CA GLN A 825 -5.94 15.56 19.33
C GLN A 825 -6.48 14.62 18.25
N PRO A 826 -6.77 15.12 17.02
CA PRO A 826 -7.27 14.29 15.95
C PRO A 826 -6.35 13.12 15.60
N SER A 827 -6.93 11.97 15.28
CA SER A 827 -6.15 10.79 14.89
C SER A 827 -5.30 11.00 13.63
N THR A 828 -5.67 11.95 12.79
CA THR A 828 -4.96 12.33 11.56
C THR A 828 -3.65 13.08 11.82
N GLU A 829 -3.49 13.66 13.00
CA GLU A 829 -2.29 14.40 13.42
C GLU A 829 -1.31 13.52 14.23
N LEU A 830 -1.79 12.36 14.70
CA LEU A 830 -0.96 11.44 15.46
C LEU A 830 0.03 10.69 14.56
N SER A 831 1.25 10.50 15.04
CA SER A 831 2.21 9.59 14.42
C SER A 831 1.78 8.12 14.58
N GLY A 832 2.32 7.21 13.75
CA GLY A 832 2.04 5.78 13.87
C GLY A 832 2.43 5.21 15.23
N GLY A 833 3.56 5.64 15.78
CA GLY A 833 4.02 5.24 17.12
C GLY A 833 3.12 5.76 18.25
N GLU A 834 2.61 7.00 18.15
CA GLU A 834 1.64 7.53 19.12
C GLU A 834 0.32 6.77 19.07
N ALA A 835 -0.20 6.48 17.88
CA ALA A 835 -1.41 5.68 17.70
C ALA A 835 -1.25 4.28 18.32
N GLN A 836 -0.10 3.64 18.12
CA GLN A 836 0.22 2.33 18.69
C GLN A 836 0.27 2.37 20.23
N ARG A 837 0.92 3.40 20.80
CA ARG A 837 0.98 3.58 22.26
C ARG A 837 -0.40 3.88 22.87
N ILE A 838 -1.30 4.59 22.17
CA ILE A 838 -2.69 4.79 22.63
C ILE A 838 -3.44 3.45 22.66
N LYS A 839 -3.26 2.59 21.66
CA LYS A 839 -3.83 1.23 21.65
C LYS A 839 -3.30 0.41 22.84
N LEU A 840 -2.00 0.45 23.07
CA LEU A 840 -1.36 -0.24 24.20
C LEU A 840 -1.90 0.27 25.56
N ALA A 841 -2.00 1.59 25.76
CA ALA A 841 -2.57 2.20 26.95
C ALA A 841 -4.02 1.75 27.20
N THR A 842 -4.80 1.64 26.13
CA THR A 842 -6.19 1.16 26.21
C THR A 842 -6.27 -0.26 26.74
N GLU A 843 -5.40 -1.15 26.26
CA GLU A 843 -5.36 -2.54 26.71
C GLU A 843 -4.85 -2.66 28.16
N LEU A 844 -3.84 -1.87 28.54
CA LEU A 844 -3.36 -1.80 29.92
C LEU A 844 -4.43 -1.34 30.92
N SER A 845 -5.38 -0.52 30.49
CA SER A 845 -6.49 -0.05 31.33
C SER A 845 -7.52 -1.13 31.65
N LYS A 846 -7.51 -2.25 30.91
CA LYS A 846 -8.47 -3.36 31.06
C LYS A 846 -7.93 -4.39 32.07
N ARG A 847 -8.85 -5.18 32.65
CA ARG A 847 -8.46 -6.29 33.55
C ARG A 847 -7.90 -7.44 32.70
N SER A 848 -6.68 -7.88 33.03
CA SER A 848 -6.04 -9.01 32.38
C SER A 848 -6.59 -10.34 32.88
N THR A 849 -6.72 -11.33 32.00
CA THR A 849 -7.06 -12.72 32.32
C THR A 849 -5.81 -13.60 32.54
N GLY A 850 -4.62 -13.12 32.11
CA GLY A 850 -3.39 -13.89 32.13
C GLY A 850 -3.27 -14.93 31.00
N LYS A 851 -4.26 -14.98 30.07
CA LYS A 851 -4.29 -15.91 28.91
C LYS A 851 -4.43 -15.19 27.59
N THR A 852 -4.14 -13.90 27.56
CA THR A 852 -4.20 -13.09 26.35
C THR A 852 -2.86 -13.11 25.63
N ILE A 853 -2.88 -13.27 24.30
CA ILE A 853 -1.69 -13.07 23.47
C ILE A 853 -1.75 -11.68 22.83
N TYR A 854 -0.72 -10.88 23.06
CA TYR A 854 -0.49 -9.58 22.44
C TYR A 854 0.52 -9.71 21.32
N ILE A 855 0.17 -9.19 20.14
CA ILE A 855 1.07 -9.09 19.00
C ILE A 855 1.36 -7.63 18.74
N LEU A 856 2.63 -7.26 18.76
CA LEU A 856 3.11 -5.91 18.50
C LEU A 856 4.04 -5.93 17.28
N ASP A 857 3.81 -5.00 16.37
CA ASP A 857 4.63 -4.86 15.15
C ASP A 857 5.46 -3.60 15.24
N GLU A 858 6.77 -3.75 15.40
CA GLU A 858 7.79 -2.70 15.49
C GLU A 858 7.40 -1.57 16.48
N PRO A 859 7.13 -1.88 17.76
CA PRO A 859 6.62 -0.88 18.70
C PRO A 859 7.63 0.20 19.11
N THR A 860 8.92 0.05 18.80
CA THR A 860 9.96 1.05 19.06
C THR A 860 10.10 2.10 17.98
N THR A 861 9.30 2.03 16.94
CA THR A 861 9.30 2.98 15.82
C THR A 861 9.15 4.42 16.32
N GLY A 862 10.09 5.30 15.97
CA GLY A 862 10.08 6.71 16.34
C GLY A 862 10.33 7.01 17.81
N LEU A 863 10.86 6.05 18.56
CA LEU A 863 11.13 6.21 19.97
C LEU A 863 12.61 6.48 20.26
N HIS A 864 12.83 7.50 21.10
CA HIS A 864 14.12 7.72 21.72
C HIS A 864 14.44 6.62 22.77
N PHE A 865 15.71 6.36 23.08
CA PHE A 865 16.16 5.34 24.05
C PHE A 865 15.39 5.38 25.38
N ALA A 866 15.13 6.56 25.93
CA ALA A 866 14.38 6.71 27.17
C ALA A 866 12.90 6.26 27.03
N ASP A 867 12.30 6.47 25.87
CA ASP A 867 10.93 6.01 25.58
C ASP A 867 10.90 4.50 25.34
N VAL A 868 11.94 3.94 24.67
CA VAL A 868 12.14 2.48 24.53
C VAL A 868 12.25 1.81 25.88
N HIS A 869 13.01 2.41 26.82
CA HIS A 869 13.15 1.89 28.18
C HIS A 869 11.80 1.75 28.89
N LYS A 870 10.98 2.80 28.85
CA LYS A 870 9.61 2.77 29.41
C LYS A 870 8.72 1.72 28.71
N LEU A 871 8.82 1.61 27.38
CA LEU A 871 8.07 0.60 26.63
C LEU A 871 8.43 -0.82 27.07
N ILE A 872 9.71 -1.12 27.23
CA ILE A 872 10.19 -2.44 27.71
C ILE A 872 9.61 -2.76 29.08
N GLU A 873 9.61 -1.81 30.02
CA GLU A 873 8.98 -2.00 31.33
C GLU A 873 7.50 -2.37 31.23
N ILE A 874 6.77 -1.73 30.31
CA ILE A 874 5.35 -2.01 30.06
C ILE A 874 5.15 -3.42 29.48
N LEU A 875 5.95 -3.80 28.48
CA LEU A 875 5.87 -5.14 27.87
C LEU A 875 6.18 -6.23 28.91
N ARG A 876 7.14 -5.99 29.78
CA ARG A 876 7.46 -6.89 30.90
C ARG A 876 6.30 -7.01 31.88
N ARG A 877 5.67 -5.90 32.26
CA ARG A 877 4.45 -5.90 33.12
C ARG A 877 3.31 -6.72 32.53
N LEU A 878 3.11 -6.68 31.20
CA LEU A 878 2.12 -7.54 30.52
C LEU A 878 2.45 -9.02 30.67
N SER A 879 3.72 -9.39 30.47
CA SER A 879 4.19 -10.78 30.63
C SER A 879 4.14 -11.25 32.08
N ASP A 880 4.49 -10.37 33.04
CA ASP A 880 4.39 -10.65 34.51
C ASP A 880 2.94 -10.95 34.92
N GLY A 881 1.96 -10.39 34.20
CA GLY A 881 0.55 -10.70 34.38
C GLY A 881 0.12 -12.06 33.78
N GLY A 882 1.05 -12.90 33.35
CA GLY A 882 0.81 -14.23 32.77
C GLY A 882 0.48 -14.21 31.29
N ASN A 883 0.41 -13.03 30.63
CA ASN A 883 0.09 -12.91 29.21
C ASN A 883 1.29 -13.28 28.34
N THR A 884 0.98 -13.67 27.11
CA THR A 884 2.00 -13.87 26.07
C THR A 884 2.18 -12.59 25.26
N VAL A 885 3.42 -12.16 25.09
CA VAL A 885 3.76 -10.98 24.28
C VAL A 885 4.66 -11.41 23.13
N VAL A 886 4.19 -11.25 21.90
CA VAL A 886 4.96 -11.52 20.67
C VAL A 886 5.23 -10.19 19.99
N VAL A 887 6.51 -9.86 19.81
CA VAL A 887 6.97 -8.59 19.25
C VAL A 887 7.80 -8.85 18.01
N ILE A 888 7.40 -8.26 16.88
CA ILE A 888 8.28 -8.17 15.70
C ILE A 888 9.18 -6.97 15.93
N GLU A 889 10.49 -7.17 16.01
CA GLU A 889 11.42 -6.11 16.36
C GLU A 889 12.80 -6.22 15.72
N HIS A 890 13.44 -5.06 15.58
CA HIS A 890 14.83 -4.90 15.13
C HIS A 890 15.70 -4.16 16.14
N ASN A 891 15.08 -3.50 17.11
CA ASN A 891 15.79 -2.78 18.17
C ASN A 891 16.49 -3.76 19.12
N LEU A 892 17.81 -3.65 19.23
CA LEU A 892 18.65 -4.58 20.00
C LEU A 892 18.38 -4.50 21.51
N ASP A 893 17.96 -3.34 22.02
CA ASP A 893 17.60 -3.18 23.42
C ASP A 893 16.35 -3.97 23.79
N VAL A 894 15.35 -4.02 22.91
CA VAL A 894 14.18 -4.88 23.11
C VAL A 894 14.55 -6.35 22.96
N ILE A 895 15.36 -6.68 21.95
CA ILE A 895 15.76 -8.07 21.67
C ILE A 895 16.56 -8.65 22.84
N LYS A 896 17.52 -7.91 23.40
CA LYS A 896 18.32 -8.38 24.56
C LYS A 896 17.49 -8.61 25.82
N THR A 897 16.34 -7.92 25.94
CA THR A 897 15.43 -8.05 27.11
C THR A 897 14.36 -9.11 26.95
N ALA A 898 14.19 -9.69 25.74
CA ALA A 898 13.23 -10.75 25.47
C ALA A 898 13.55 -12.05 26.22
N ASP A 899 12.53 -12.84 26.55
CA ASP A 899 12.70 -14.16 27.15
C ASP A 899 13.03 -15.22 26.10
N TYR A 900 12.53 -15.01 24.88
CA TYR A 900 12.71 -15.95 23.75
C TYR A 900 12.83 -15.21 22.42
N ILE A 901 13.65 -15.71 21.51
CA ILE A 901 13.82 -15.17 20.16
C ILE A 901 13.47 -16.24 19.13
N ILE A 902 12.81 -15.84 18.07
CA ILE A 902 12.61 -16.61 16.84
C ILE A 902 13.18 -15.80 15.69
N ASP A 903 14.33 -16.25 15.16
CA ASP A 903 15.04 -15.53 14.10
C ASP A 903 14.75 -16.16 12.75
N ILE A 904 14.21 -15.35 11.80
CA ILE A 904 13.77 -15.77 10.49
C ILE A 904 14.73 -15.23 9.43
N GLY A 905 15.20 -16.11 8.57
CA GLY A 905 16.17 -15.73 7.55
C GLY A 905 16.45 -16.87 6.56
N PRO A 906 17.72 -16.98 6.08
CA PRO A 906 18.88 -16.13 6.41
C PRO A 906 18.83 -14.73 5.75
N GLU A 907 18.17 -14.61 4.58
CA GLU A 907 18.10 -13.39 3.78
C GLU A 907 16.63 -12.94 3.59
N GLY A 908 16.42 -11.84 2.87
CA GLY A 908 15.10 -11.39 2.43
C GLY A 908 14.60 -12.12 1.18
N GLY A 909 13.29 -12.02 0.92
CA GLY A 909 12.65 -12.56 -0.28
C GLY A 909 12.79 -14.07 -0.43
N ASP A 910 13.13 -14.54 -1.64
CA ASP A 910 13.21 -15.96 -1.98
C ASP A 910 14.26 -16.75 -1.19
N LYS A 911 15.29 -16.07 -0.70
CA LYS A 911 16.36 -16.68 0.10
C LYS A 911 16.03 -16.71 1.61
N GLY A 912 14.91 -16.09 2.02
CA GLY A 912 14.39 -16.08 3.38
C GLY A 912 13.38 -17.19 3.65
N GLY A 913 12.54 -17.00 4.65
CA GLY A 913 11.37 -17.81 4.94
C GLY A 913 11.65 -19.10 5.72
N THR A 914 12.79 -19.20 6.41
CA THR A 914 13.14 -20.31 7.29
C THR A 914 13.49 -19.80 8.69
N VAL A 915 13.30 -20.62 9.72
CA VAL A 915 13.79 -20.34 11.08
C VAL A 915 15.27 -20.71 11.13
N ILE A 916 16.13 -19.74 11.38
CA ILE A 916 17.59 -19.93 11.42
C ILE A 916 18.15 -20.08 12.83
N ALA A 917 17.48 -19.49 13.80
CA ALA A 917 17.82 -19.62 15.22
C ALA A 917 16.57 -19.45 16.08
N LYS A 918 16.51 -20.09 17.23
CA LYS A 918 15.47 -19.94 18.24
C LYS A 918 16.04 -20.27 19.63
N GLY A 919 15.52 -19.62 20.65
CA GLY A 919 15.97 -19.83 22.02
C GLY A 919 16.03 -18.53 22.79
N THR A 920 16.73 -18.53 23.91
CA THR A 920 17.03 -17.30 24.67
C THR A 920 17.97 -16.38 23.86
N PRO A 921 18.04 -15.08 24.15
CA PRO A 921 19.00 -14.20 23.50
C PRO A 921 20.45 -14.69 23.56
N GLU A 922 20.84 -15.31 24.66
CA GLU A 922 22.16 -15.90 24.86
C GLU A 922 22.40 -17.08 23.90
N GLU A 923 21.41 -17.98 23.75
CA GLU A 923 21.49 -19.12 22.83
C GLU A 923 21.54 -18.67 21.35
N VAL A 924 20.77 -17.65 21.00
CA VAL A 924 20.77 -17.09 19.64
C VAL A 924 22.08 -16.35 19.35
N ALA A 925 22.69 -15.71 20.34
CA ALA A 925 23.98 -15.03 20.21
C ALA A 925 25.13 -16.00 19.85
N GLU A 926 25.03 -17.27 20.21
CA GLU A 926 26.01 -18.31 19.85
C GLU A 926 25.77 -18.92 18.44
N SER A 927 24.66 -18.59 17.78
CA SER A 927 24.34 -19.10 16.45
C SER A 927 25.27 -18.49 15.37
N PRO A 928 25.99 -19.32 14.58
CA PRO A 928 26.91 -18.82 13.55
C PRO A 928 26.20 -18.24 12.32
N VAL A 929 24.91 -18.55 12.15
CA VAL A 929 24.12 -18.17 10.96
C VAL A 929 23.16 -17.00 11.21
N SER A 930 22.93 -16.65 12.49
CA SER A 930 22.02 -15.57 12.88
C SER A 930 22.72 -14.21 12.82
N TYR A 931 22.27 -13.34 11.94
CA TYR A 931 22.71 -11.95 11.95
C TYR A 931 22.27 -11.24 13.23
N THR A 932 21.02 -11.46 13.66
CA THR A 932 20.51 -10.91 14.95
C THR A 932 21.38 -11.36 16.12
N GLY A 933 21.75 -12.64 16.18
CA GLY A 933 22.64 -13.20 17.19
C GLY A 933 23.99 -12.48 17.25
N LYS A 934 24.59 -12.25 16.08
CA LYS A 934 25.88 -11.56 15.98
C LYS A 934 25.83 -10.12 16.55
N TYR A 935 24.76 -9.38 16.30
CA TYR A 935 24.65 -8.01 16.79
C TYR A 935 24.23 -7.98 18.27
N VAL A 936 23.28 -8.84 18.69
CA VAL A 936 22.82 -8.87 20.09
C VAL A 936 23.92 -9.30 21.07
N LYS A 937 24.87 -10.11 20.63
CA LYS A 937 26.01 -10.55 21.45
C LYS A 937 26.75 -9.36 22.09
N LYS A 938 26.99 -8.30 21.33
CA LYS A 938 27.65 -7.08 21.82
C LYS A 938 26.86 -6.39 22.95
N TYR A 939 25.53 -6.49 22.91
CA TYR A 939 24.64 -5.87 23.90
C TYR A 939 24.41 -6.74 25.15
N LEU A 940 24.70 -8.05 25.06
CA LEU A 940 24.68 -8.96 26.21
C LEU A 940 25.97 -8.93 27.02
N GLU A 941 27.10 -8.55 26.38
CA GLU A 941 28.43 -8.46 27.02
C GLU A 941 28.67 -7.08 27.64
N GLN A 942 27.82 -6.09 27.42
CA GLN A 942 27.83 -4.77 28.04
C GLN A 942 27.12 -4.77 29.39
#